data_2e6b6d7fd7c205ee67efda31a9458125
#
_entry.id   2e6b6d7fd7c205ee67efda31a9458125
#
_cell.length_a   1.000
_cell.length_b   1.000
_cell.length_c   1.000
_cell.angle_alpha   90.00
_cell.angle_beta   90.00
_cell.angle_gamma   90.00
#
_symmetry.space_group_name_H-M   'P 1'
#
loop_
_entity.id
_entity.type
_entity.pdbx_description
1 polymer ?
#
loop_
_entity_poly.entity_id
_entity_poly.type
_entity_poly.pdbx_seq_one_letter_code
_entity_poly.pdbx_strand_id
1 'polypeptide(L)'
;MQAYVIHNRWALGDTVALSGLIRDLNLAYPGKYRISMAGSYSSYWRYFPYVHTLDPKLNAPVVQMEYDDGIRESVSGIRQHFVTFFHKKWKQRTGIEVPVLYPKGEIFLGPNKDEKFLDGRYWIVVAGGKLDMTAKWWLPSRFQGVVDTLAKYGINCVQAGAAFTRNVHPILNNVKYMVGATDDILDLFRLVYHAEGVICGITSFMHIAAVFDKPCVVLAGGREEWWWEGYSNHGQFPSTCAPVKVPHKYLHTIGQMDCCKLTGCWKKRTVPIDQTDLTSAKAKMQLCVYPVRTDEQPVPECLNRITVDHVVEKVMEYYEDGTLPPISQPARKYSVENVLPDEKKPKIEIKPQQTEPPRLIKPVVTVQSAPPPPEKLDLSQEQYFDQFGVMDNPYIGGKFTVFVLCYGDHTDLAKTCIESITKTLPKSRFDLRIGLNAVSQSTLNFVHSLGSIVTKIYNHPDNAKKYPVMREMFHDKDCPIKTPYLVWFDDDTKVVYPMWAMRLAETIIANHREGSRLYGTKMYHDLKHMSVGGHRPDLWFKNADWYRDVQLRLPNKQMLAANGSCIDFAVGYFWALSTETMRRANIPDIRLNHNGGDITIGAQVHQAGGKIKEFNTGKQYVWCPTKEKGGRRGYSETFPWGRT
;
A
#
# COMPACT_ATOMS: atom_id res chain seq x y z
N MET A 1 -7.47 -10.96 47.34
CA MET A 1 -7.72 -10.86 45.89
C MET A 1 -7.57 -9.41 45.49
N GLN A 2 -6.63 -9.10 44.58
CA GLN A 2 -6.39 -7.71 44.15
C GLN A 2 -7.41 -7.33 43.05
N ALA A 3 -8.04 -6.17 43.17
CA ALA A 3 -9.09 -5.73 42.24
C ALA A 3 -8.58 -4.64 41.30
N TYR A 4 -9.07 -4.66 40.08
CA TYR A 4 -8.81 -3.63 39.05
C TYR A 4 -10.08 -3.28 38.28
N VAL A 5 -10.22 -2.01 37.89
CA VAL A 5 -11.21 -1.57 36.92
C VAL A 5 -10.50 -1.31 35.60
N ILE A 6 -10.83 -2.06 34.56
CA ILE A 6 -10.33 -1.80 33.22
C ILE A 6 -11.27 -0.83 32.51
N HIS A 7 -10.73 0.28 32.05
CA HIS A 7 -11.48 1.28 31.30
C HIS A 7 -11.15 1.20 29.80
N ASN A 8 -12.18 0.88 29.01
CA ASN A 8 -12.12 0.86 27.53
C ASN A 8 -13.36 1.56 26.96
N ARG A 9 -13.16 2.67 26.27
CA ARG A 9 -14.21 3.47 25.63
C ARG A 9 -14.20 3.39 24.10
N TRP A 10 -13.39 2.48 23.55
CA TRP A 10 -13.22 2.33 22.11
C TRP A 10 -14.36 1.51 21.46
N ALA A 11 -14.15 1.09 20.20
CA ALA A 11 -15.16 0.36 19.44
C ALA A 11 -15.32 -1.10 19.91
N LEU A 12 -16.34 -1.78 19.39
CA LEU A 12 -16.63 -3.18 19.71
C LEU A 12 -15.46 -4.11 19.39
N GLY A 13 -14.78 -3.92 18.26
CA GLY A 13 -13.62 -4.74 17.88
C GLY A 13 -12.51 -4.67 18.92
N ASP A 14 -12.26 -3.46 19.45
CA ASP A 14 -11.25 -3.23 20.51
C ASP A 14 -11.63 -3.95 21.81
N THR A 15 -12.93 -3.95 22.16
CA THR A 15 -13.45 -4.69 23.32
C THR A 15 -13.27 -6.19 23.15
N VAL A 16 -13.54 -6.72 21.95
CA VAL A 16 -13.31 -8.14 21.64
C VAL A 16 -11.83 -8.50 21.77
N ALA A 17 -10.93 -7.72 21.21
CA ALA A 17 -9.49 -7.99 21.33
C ALA A 17 -8.98 -7.91 22.77
N LEU A 18 -9.44 -6.91 23.54
CA LEU A 18 -9.10 -6.73 24.97
C LEU A 18 -9.58 -7.90 25.84
N SER A 19 -10.70 -8.53 25.51
CA SER A 19 -11.25 -9.64 26.30
C SER A 19 -10.30 -10.84 26.39
N GLY A 20 -9.40 -11.02 25.40
CA GLY A 20 -8.35 -12.01 25.42
C GLY A 20 -7.38 -11.84 26.60
N LEU A 21 -6.97 -10.61 26.90
CA LEU A 21 -6.17 -10.30 28.07
C LEU A 21 -6.87 -10.70 29.38
N ILE A 22 -8.18 -10.40 29.50
CA ILE A 22 -8.92 -10.70 30.75
C ILE A 22 -9.05 -12.20 30.94
N ARG A 23 -9.30 -12.97 29.88
CA ARG A 23 -9.26 -14.44 29.91
C ARG A 23 -7.89 -14.93 30.33
N ASP A 24 -6.82 -14.51 29.68
CA ASP A 24 -5.47 -15.01 29.89
C ASP A 24 -4.95 -14.65 31.28
N LEU A 25 -5.31 -13.45 31.81
CA LEU A 25 -5.02 -13.05 33.19
C LEU A 25 -5.64 -14.03 34.22
N ASN A 26 -6.91 -14.37 34.01
CA ASN A 26 -7.61 -15.28 34.94
C ASN A 26 -7.16 -16.74 34.80
N LEU A 27 -6.79 -17.19 33.61
CA LEU A 27 -6.23 -18.51 33.36
C LEU A 27 -4.80 -18.65 33.94
N ALA A 28 -3.97 -17.61 33.79
CA ALA A 28 -2.60 -17.60 34.32
C ALA A 28 -2.55 -17.43 35.86
N TYR A 29 -3.53 -16.75 36.43
CA TYR A 29 -3.57 -16.42 37.87
C TYR A 29 -4.95 -16.69 38.48
N PRO A 30 -5.40 -17.94 38.53
CA PRO A 30 -6.74 -18.29 39.03
C PRO A 30 -7.02 -17.73 40.42
N GLY A 31 -8.13 -16.97 40.55
CA GLY A 31 -8.57 -16.42 41.82
C GLY A 31 -7.70 -15.32 42.45
N LYS A 32 -6.60 -14.90 41.79
CA LYS A 32 -5.70 -13.88 42.31
C LYS A 32 -6.20 -12.44 42.05
N TYR A 33 -6.84 -12.21 40.90
CA TYR A 33 -7.30 -10.90 40.49
C TYR A 33 -8.81 -10.85 40.29
N ARG A 34 -9.40 -9.70 40.56
CA ARG A 34 -10.82 -9.42 40.34
C ARG A 34 -10.96 -8.26 39.41
N ILE A 35 -11.49 -8.49 38.22
CA ILE A 35 -11.59 -7.51 37.15
C ILE A 35 -13.03 -6.99 37.03
N SER A 36 -13.19 -5.68 36.97
CA SER A 36 -14.43 -5.01 36.54
C SER A 36 -14.18 -4.21 35.29
N MET A 37 -15.21 -4.03 34.47
CA MET A 37 -15.14 -3.26 33.24
C MET A 37 -15.89 -1.94 33.40
N ALA A 38 -15.24 -0.85 32.97
CA ALA A 38 -15.88 0.45 32.77
C ALA A 38 -15.78 0.86 31.31
N GLY A 39 -16.85 1.44 30.76
CA GLY A 39 -16.89 1.91 29.37
C GLY A 39 -18.06 1.37 28.56
N SER A 40 -17.89 1.29 27.26
CA SER A 40 -18.93 0.88 26.30
C SER A 40 -19.21 -0.63 26.34
N TYR A 41 -20.39 -1.04 25.83
CA TYR A 41 -20.77 -2.45 25.63
C TYR A 41 -20.95 -3.28 26.90
N SER A 42 -21.71 -2.78 27.88
CA SER A 42 -21.99 -3.50 29.14
C SER A 42 -22.58 -4.89 28.90
N SER A 43 -23.45 -5.06 27.91
CA SER A 43 -24.04 -6.35 27.53
C SER A 43 -23.02 -7.39 27.11
N TYR A 44 -21.88 -6.98 26.58
CA TYR A 44 -20.78 -7.87 26.23
C TYR A 44 -20.33 -8.73 27.42
N TRP A 45 -20.28 -8.15 28.61
CA TRP A 45 -19.75 -8.74 29.81
C TRP A 45 -20.78 -9.54 30.61
N ARG A 46 -22.05 -9.58 30.17
CA ARG A 46 -23.18 -10.19 30.91
C ARG A 46 -22.91 -11.64 31.34
N TYR A 47 -22.33 -12.45 30.45
CA TYR A 47 -22.01 -13.85 30.70
C TYR A 47 -20.50 -14.11 30.80
N PHE A 48 -19.69 -13.08 30.91
CA PHE A 48 -18.24 -13.21 30.92
C PHE A 48 -17.78 -13.60 32.33
N PRO A 49 -17.28 -14.84 32.57
CA PRO A 49 -17.09 -15.38 33.93
C PRO A 49 -15.95 -14.69 34.69
N TYR A 50 -15.07 -13.98 33.99
CA TYR A 50 -13.88 -13.34 34.59
C TYR A 50 -14.08 -11.83 34.83
N VAL A 51 -15.28 -11.30 34.59
CA VAL A 51 -15.64 -9.91 34.87
C VAL A 51 -16.68 -9.87 35.96
N HIS A 52 -16.45 -9.02 36.97
CA HIS A 52 -17.24 -8.97 38.19
C HIS A 52 -17.74 -7.52 38.41
N THR A 53 -18.90 -7.38 38.99
CA THR A 53 -19.32 -6.13 39.61
C THR A 53 -18.52 -5.95 40.91
N LEU A 54 -17.78 -4.86 41.02
CA LEU A 54 -17.06 -4.52 42.22
C LEU A 54 -17.93 -3.66 43.15
N ASP A 55 -17.75 -3.84 44.48
CA ASP A 55 -18.33 -2.93 45.43
C ASP A 55 -17.79 -1.52 45.19
N PRO A 56 -18.64 -0.51 45.04
CA PRO A 56 -18.23 0.89 44.84
C PRO A 56 -17.31 1.42 45.94
N LYS A 57 -17.37 0.82 47.16
CA LYS A 57 -16.50 1.16 48.26
C LYS A 57 -15.08 0.63 48.13
N LEU A 58 -14.88 -0.31 47.20
CA LEU A 58 -13.55 -0.86 46.91
C LEU A 58 -12.81 0.15 46.03
N ASN A 59 -11.82 0.82 46.59
CA ASN A 59 -10.99 1.79 45.84
C ASN A 59 -10.00 1.04 44.92
N ALA A 60 -10.56 0.39 43.88
CA ALA A 60 -9.78 -0.39 42.91
C ALA A 60 -9.13 0.55 41.87
N PRO A 61 -7.85 0.40 41.58
CA PRO A 61 -7.18 1.22 40.55
C PRO A 61 -7.82 1.05 39.17
N VAL A 62 -8.00 2.18 38.49
CA VAL A 62 -8.53 2.22 37.10
C VAL A 62 -7.36 2.15 36.13
N VAL A 63 -7.37 1.13 35.28
CA VAL A 63 -6.36 0.92 34.25
C VAL A 63 -6.93 1.34 32.88
N GLN A 64 -6.35 2.38 32.29
CA GLN A 64 -6.71 2.85 30.95
C GLN A 64 -6.03 1.98 29.89
N MET A 65 -6.81 1.41 28.96
CA MET A 65 -6.34 0.49 27.95
C MET A 65 -6.45 1.10 26.54
N GLU A 66 -5.70 2.18 26.31
CA GLU A 66 -5.55 2.78 24.98
C GLU A 66 -4.50 2.03 24.15
N TYR A 67 -4.55 2.16 22.80
CA TYR A 67 -3.62 1.48 21.90
C TYR A 67 -2.91 2.41 20.89
N ASP A 68 -2.96 3.72 21.08
CA ASP A 68 -2.28 4.68 20.18
C ASP A 68 -0.76 4.44 20.08
N ASP A 69 -0.13 3.98 21.16
CA ASP A 69 1.29 3.61 21.18
C ASP A 69 1.53 2.37 20.30
N GLY A 70 0.62 1.38 20.34
CA GLY A 70 0.71 0.17 19.52
C GLY A 70 0.62 0.49 18.03
N ILE A 71 -0.23 1.45 17.64
CA ILE A 71 -0.26 1.94 16.26
C ILE A 71 1.09 2.53 15.88
N ARG A 72 1.70 3.37 16.73
CA ARG A 72 3.02 3.94 16.49
C ARG A 72 4.10 2.87 16.36
N GLU A 73 4.07 1.86 17.22
CA GLU A 73 4.98 0.72 17.17
C GLU A 73 4.80 -0.07 15.86
N SER A 74 3.57 -0.35 15.45
CA SER A 74 3.27 -1.06 14.19
C SER A 74 3.76 -0.28 12.98
N VAL A 75 3.53 1.04 12.94
CA VAL A 75 4.06 1.93 11.89
C VAL A 75 5.60 1.95 11.88
N SER A 76 6.24 1.76 13.02
CA SER A 76 7.70 1.65 13.14
C SER A 76 8.23 0.25 12.80
N GLY A 77 7.39 -0.67 12.32
CA GLY A 77 7.78 -2.01 11.87
C GLY A 77 7.82 -3.07 12.98
N ILE A 78 7.38 -2.74 14.21
CA ILE A 78 7.26 -3.73 15.28
C ILE A 78 6.05 -4.61 15.00
N ARG A 79 6.31 -5.87 14.63
CA ARG A 79 5.28 -6.85 14.30
C ARG A 79 4.72 -7.46 15.57
N GLN A 80 3.51 -7.07 15.93
CA GLN A 80 2.76 -7.64 17.04
C GLN A 80 1.26 -7.48 16.73
N HIS A 81 0.49 -8.47 17.14
CA HIS A 81 -0.95 -8.39 17.01
C HIS A 81 -1.57 -7.50 18.10
N PHE A 82 -2.71 -6.91 17.78
CA PHE A 82 -3.48 -6.05 18.68
C PHE A 82 -3.82 -6.71 20.04
N VAL A 83 -4.15 -8.00 20.04
CA VAL A 83 -4.34 -8.79 21.27
C VAL A 83 -3.07 -8.81 22.11
N THR A 84 -1.92 -9.10 21.51
CA THR A 84 -0.61 -9.12 22.18
C THR A 84 -0.25 -7.75 22.76
N PHE A 85 -0.60 -6.68 22.03
CA PHE A 85 -0.37 -5.32 22.49
C PHE A 85 -1.12 -5.02 23.78
N PHE A 86 -2.37 -5.48 23.96
CA PHE A 86 -3.09 -5.29 25.21
C PHE A 86 -2.42 -5.99 26.40
N HIS A 87 -1.81 -7.17 26.22
CA HIS A 87 -1.01 -7.84 27.24
C HIS A 87 0.22 -7.02 27.63
N LYS A 88 0.95 -6.49 26.63
CA LYS A 88 2.07 -5.57 26.84
C LYS A 88 1.64 -4.30 27.57
N LYS A 89 0.52 -3.70 27.16
CA LYS A 89 -0.02 -2.48 27.80
C LYS A 89 -0.42 -2.72 29.25
N TRP A 90 -1.03 -3.87 29.53
CA TRP A 90 -1.36 -4.26 30.89
C TRP A 90 -0.12 -4.35 31.77
N LYS A 91 0.94 -5.06 31.32
CA LYS A 91 2.23 -5.12 32.02
C LYS A 91 2.81 -3.74 32.27
N GLN A 92 2.78 -2.86 31.30
CA GLN A 92 3.26 -1.48 31.45
C GLN A 92 2.49 -0.68 32.51
N ARG A 93 1.19 -0.90 32.63
CA ARG A 93 0.32 -0.13 33.53
C ARG A 93 0.25 -0.70 34.96
N THR A 94 0.43 -2.00 35.11
CA THR A 94 0.21 -2.70 36.41
C THR A 94 1.45 -3.38 36.95
N GLY A 95 2.50 -3.55 36.15
CA GLY A 95 3.66 -4.40 36.46
C GLY A 95 3.38 -5.92 36.39
N ILE A 96 2.14 -6.35 36.12
CA ILE A 96 1.74 -7.74 36.05
C ILE A 96 1.94 -8.28 34.66
N GLU A 97 2.80 -9.27 34.50
CA GLU A 97 3.00 -9.97 33.23
C GLU A 97 1.92 -11.03 33.02
N VAL A 98 1.28 -11.02 31.88
CA VAL A 98 0.26 -11.99 31.48
C VAL A 98 0.72 -12.64 30.19
N PRO A 99 0.87 -13.98 30.14
CA PRO A 99 1.21 -14.68 28.91
C PRO A 99 0.06 -14.58 27.92
N VAL A 100 0.37 -14.44 26.62
CA VAL A 100 -0.64 -14.54 25.55
C VAL A 100 -0.88 -16.03 25.30
N LEU A 101 -2.00 -16.55 25.78
CA LEU A 101 -2.33 -17.97 25.67
C LEU A 101 -3.04 -18.31 24.35
N TYR A 102 -3.90 -17.43 23.87
CA TYR A 102 -4.65 -17.61 22.64
C TYR A 102 -4.59 -16.35 21.77
N PRO A 103 -4.54 -16.50 20.44
CA PRO A 103 -4.34 -15.38 19.51
C PRO A 103 -5.62 -14.55 19.25
N LYS A 104 -6.61 -14.61 20.09
CA LYS A 104 -7.94 -14.03 19.87
C LYS A 104 -8.58 -13.58 21.19
N GLY A 105 -9.61 -12.78 21.09
CA GLY A 105 -10.49 -12.44 22.21
C GLY A 105 -11.34 -13.62 22.67
N GLU A 106 -12.31 -13.33 23.56
CA GLU A 106 -13.24 -14.32 24.11
C GLU A 106 -14.65 -13.73 24.18
N ILE A 107 -15.66 -14.51 23.83
CA ILE A 107 -17.09 -14.13 23.89
C ILE A 107 -17.87 -15.27 24.52
N PHE A 108 -18.73 -14.95 25.48
CA PHE A 108 -19.64 -15.90 26.11
C PHE A 108 -21.09 -15.56 25.71
N LEU A 109 -21.72 -16.44 24.94
CA LEU A 109 -23.07 -16.24 24.39
C LEU A 109 -24.20 -16.47 25.39
N GLY A 110 -23.89 -17.06 26.56
CA GLY A 110 -24.89 -17.40 27.55
C GLY A 110 -25.72 -18.63 27.18
N PRO A 111 -26.88 -18.84 27.85
CA PRO A 111 -27.69 -20.04 27.69
C PRO A 111 -28.27 -20.20 26.29
N ASN A 112 -28.52 -19.12 25.55
CA ASN A 112 -29.19 -19.16 24.25
C ASN A 112 -28.19 -19.29 23.06
N LYS A 113 -26.97 -19.79 23.30
CA LYS A 113 -25.93 -19.87 22.26
C LYS A 113 -26.35 -20.69 21.02
N ASP A 114 -27.15 -21.72 21.21
CA ASP A 114 -27.60 -22.65 20.15
C ASP A 114 -28.84 -22.16 19.42
N GLU A 115 -29.44 -21.06 19.86
CA GLU A 115 -30.60 -20.45 19.21
C GLU A 115 -30.21 -19.76 17.90
N LYS A 116 -30.74 -20.24 16.79
CA LYS A 116 -30.42 -19.74 15.46
C LYS A 116 -31.42 -18.67 15.02
N PHE A 117 -30.88 -17.55 14.46
CA PHE A 117 -31.71 -16.55 13.79
C PHE A 117 -32.17 -16.96 12.39
N LEU A 118 -31.40 -17.84 11.75
CA LEU A 118 -31.62 -18.24 10.37
C LEU A 118 -31.32 -19.74 10.21
N ASP A 119 -32.17 -20.41 9.45
CA ASP A 119 -31.96 -21.80 9.07
C ASP A 119 -30.99 -21.91 7.89
N GLY A 120 -30.17 -22.97 7.91
CA GLY A 120 -29.25 -23.31 6.85
C GLY A 120 -27.87 -22.62 7.00
N ARG A 121 -27.08 -22.83 5.99
CA ARG A 121 -25.69 -22.34 5.91
C ARG A 121 -25.67 -20.96 5.24
N TYR A 122 -24.87 -20.05 5.75
CA TYR A 122 -24.76 -18.70 5.18
C TYR A 122 -23.42 -18.04 5.51
N TRP A 123 -23.01 -17.13 4.65
CA TRP A 123 -21.92 -16.19 4.91
C TRP A 123 -22.47 -14.80 5.26
N ILE A 124 -21.83 -14.14 6.21
CA ILE A 124 -22.15 -12.76 6.55
C ILE A 124 -21.35 -11.82 5.64
N VAL A 125 -22.04 -10.81 5.09
CA VAL A 125 -21.45 -9.73 4.30
C VAL A 125 -21.67 -8.41 5.03
N VAL A 126 -20.59 -7.69 5.33
CA VAL A 126 -20.62 -6.39 6.00
C VAL A 126 -20.22 -5.30 5.00
N ALA A 127 -21.21 -4.80 4.27
CA ALA A 127 -21.01 -3.90 3.12
C ALA A 127 -21.04 -2.40 3.49
N GLY A 128 -20.65 -2.04 4.69
CA GLY A 128 -20.66 -0.63 5.10
C GLY A 128 -19.93 -0.41 6.40
N GLY A 129 -20.19 0.71 7.04
CA GLY A 129 -19.55 1.05 8.30
C GLY A 129 -19.75 2.51 8.71
N LYS A 130 -18.90 2.98 9.60
CA LYS A 130 -18.97 4.33 10.17
C LYS A 130 -18.63 5.41 9.14
N LEU A 131 -19.40 6.52 9.14
CA LEU A 131 -19.16 7.70 8.31
C LEU A 131 -17.79 8.37 8.58
N ASP A 132 -17.29 8.26 9.80
CA ASP A 132 -15.97 8.79 10.17
C ASP A 132 -14.80 7.83 9.84
N MET A 133 -15.09 6.68 9.18
CA MET A 133 -14.13 5.65 8.79
C MET A 133 -14.29 5.22 7.32
N THR A 134 -14.64 6.14 6.44
CA THR A 134 -14.88 5.87 5.01
C THR A 134 -13.64 5.34 4.27
N ALA A 135 -12.44 5.51 4.82
CA ALA A 135 -11.23 4.87 4.29
C ALA A 135 -11.22 3.32 4.44
N LYS A 136 -12.22 2.74 5.11
CA LYS A 136 -12.45 1.28 5.21
C LYS A 136 -13.57 0.80 4.26
N TRP A 137 -14.15 1.67 3.46
CA TRP A 137 -15.29 1.33 2.60
C TRP A 137 -14.85 0.81 1.24
N TRP A 138 -15.53 -0.22 0.80
CA TRP A 138 -15.42 -0.78 -0.54
C TRP A 138 -16.70 -0.49 -1.33
N LEU A 139 -16.68 -0.63 -2.67
CA LEU A 139 -17.82 -0.28 -3.51
C LEU A 139 -19.02 -1.19 -3.26
N PRO A 140 -20.25 -0.64 -3.08
CA PRO A 140 -21.50 -1.40 -3.00
C PRO A 140 -21.68 -2.38 -4.15
N SER A 141 -21.46 -1.95 -5.39
CA SER A 141 -21.55 -2.79 -6.58
C SER A 141 -20.60 -4.00 -6.55
N ARG A 142 -19.43 -3.87 -5.93
CA ARG A 142 -18.50 -4.99 -5.79
C ARG A 142 -18.95 -5.96 -4.71
N PHE A 143 -19.50 -5.48 -3.59
CA PHE A 143 -20.15 -6.35 -2.62
C PHE A 143 -21.32 -7.10 -3.27
N GLN A 144 -22.11 -6.42 -4.11
CA GLN A 144 -23.18 -7.06 -4.89
C GLN A 144 -22.62 -8.13 -5.83
N GLY A 145 -21.55 -7.83 -6.56
CA GLY A 145 -20.88 -8.80 -7.43
C GLY A 145 -20.38 -10.05 -6.69
N VAL A 146 -19.87 -9.88 -5.46
CA VAL A 146 -19.50 -11.02 -4.60
C VAL A 146 -20.73 -11.85 -4.24
N VAL A 147 -21.82 -11.21 -3.77
CA VAL A 147 -23.07 -11.90 -3.43
C VAL A 147 -23.62 -12.69 -4.61
N ASP A 148 -23.70 -12.06 -5.78
CA ASP A 148 -24.24 -12.67 -7.00
C ASP A 148 -23.38 -13.84 -7.48
N THR A 149 -22.06 -13.74 -7.32
CA THR A 149 -21.14 -14.82 -7.70
C THR A 149 -21.21 -15.98 -6.72
N LEU A 150 -21.22 -15.71 -5.41
CA LEU A 150 -21.36 -16.75 -4.39
C LEU A 150 -22.71 -17.48 -4.50
N ALA A 151 -23.77 -16.77 -4.85
CA ALA A 151 -25.09 -17.39 -5.09
C ALA A 151 -25.05 -18.40 -6.26
N LYS A 152 -24.25 -18.19 -7.31
CA LYS A 152 -24.06 -19.16 -8.40
C LYS A 152 -23.39 -20.45 -7.92
N TYR A 153 -22.55 -20.37 -6.88
CA TYR A 153 -21.93 -21.53 -6.23
C TYR A 153 -22.85 -22.19 -5.18
N GLY A 154 -24.04 -21.66 -4.92
CA GLY A 154 -24.96 -22.21 -3.91
C GLY A 154 -24.72 -21.66 -2.50
N ILE A 155 -23.96 -20.59 -2.34
CA ILE A 155 -23.64 -19.95 -1.06
C ILE A 155 -24.63 -18.83 -0.77
N ASN A 156 -25.35 -18.94 0.36
CA ASN A 156 -26.26 -17.89 0.82
C ASN A 156 -25.50 -16.77 1.52
N CYS A 157 -25.93 -15.53 1.30
CA CYS A 157 -25.38 -14.37 1.96
C CYS A 157 -26.38 -13.67 2.88
N VAL A 158 -25.90 -13.20 4.02
CA VAL A 158 -26.64 -12.41 5.01
C VAL A 158 -25.93 -11.08 5.17
N GLN A 159 -26.60 -10.00 4.90
CA GLN A 159 -26.02 -8.67 5.14
C GLN A 159 -26.26 -8.25 6.58
N ALA A 160 -25.21 -8.03 7.34
CA ALA A 160 -25.28 -7.62 8.74
C ALA A 160 -24.52 -6.32 9.00
N GLY A 161 -24.89 -5.63 10.09
CA GLY A 161 -24.28 -4.39 10.52
C GLY A 161 -25.12 -3.67 11.56
N ALA A 162 -24.58 -2.61 12.15
CA ALA A 162 -25.28 -1.81 13.14
C ALA A 162 -26.03 -0.64 12.47
N ALA A 163 -27.31 -0.47 12.77
CA ALA A 163 -28.14 0.63 12.26
C ALA A 163 -28.10 1.89 13.14
N PHE A 164 -26.89 2.35 13.48
CA PHE A 164 -26.75 3.63 14.20
C PHE A 164 -26.71 4.81 13.24
N THR A 165 -27.09 5.99 13.70
CA THR A 165 -27.13 7.24 12.90
C THR A 165 -25.84 7.62 12.18
N ARG A 166 -24.70 7.05 12.59
CA ARG A 166 -23.38 7.27 11.97
C ARG A 166 -22.85 6.09 11.19
N ASN A 167 -23.63 5.02 11.02
CA ASN A 167 -23.29 3.88 10.19
C ASN A 167 -24.13 3.90 8.92
N VAL A 168 -23.49 3.64 7.80
CA VAL A 168 -24.14 3.53 6.49
C VAL A 168 -23.89 2.14 5.95
N HIS A 169 -24.95 1.46 5.57
CA HIS A 169 -24.91 0.16 4.91
C HIS A 169 -25.73 0.24 3.63
N PRO A 170 -25.12 0.13 2.44
CA PRO A 170 -25.87 0.03 1.19
C PRO A 170 -26.74 -1.23 1.23
N ILE A 171 -27.92 -1.18 0.64
CA ILE A 171 -28.79 -2.35 0.55
C ILE A 171 -28.31 -3.21 -0.62
N LEU A 172 -27.95 -4.46 -0.34
CA LEU A 172 -27.61 -5.45 -1.35
C LEU A 172 -28.84 -6.28 -1.72
N ASN A 173 -28.91 -6.69 -2.99
CA ASN A 173 -29.93 -7.61 -3.47
C ASN A 173 -29.54 -9.05 -3.19
N ASN A 174 -30.52 -9.96 -3.22
CA ASN A 174 -30.31 -11.40 -3.06
C ASN A 174 -29.58 -11.79 -1.76
N VAL A 175 -29.77 -11.02 -0.69
CA VAL A 175 -29.26 -11.29 0.66
C VAL A 175 -30.41 -11.30 1.67
N LYS A 176 -30.29 -12.06 2.75
CA LYS A 176 -31.09 -11.81 3.93
C LYS A 176 -30.58 -10.57 4.64
N TYR A 177 -31.38 -9.53 4.68
CA TYR A 177 -30.99 -8.25 5.29
C TYR A 177 -31.23 -8.27 6.81
N MET A 178 -30.16 -8.14 7.57
CA MET A 178 -30.14 -8.18 9.04
C MET A 178 -29.46 -6.95 9.67
N VAL A 179 -29.26 -5.87 8.89
CA VAL A 179 -28.70 -4.62 9.43
C VAL A 179 -29.68 -4.00 10.42
N GLY A 180 -29.24 -3.81 11.67
CA GLY A 180 -30.08 -3.29 12.75
C GLY A 180 -31.19 -4.22 13.21
N ALA A 181 -31.19 -5.48 12.80
CA ALA A 181 -32.19 -6.48 13.19
C ALA A 181 -31.81 -7.26 14.47
N THR A 182 -30.68 -6.94 15.08
CA THR A 182 -30.24 -7.51 16.36
C THR A 182 -30.46 -6.50 17.48
N ASP A 183 -31.31 -6.84 18.44
CA ASP A 183 -31.67 -5.94 19.55
C ASP A 183 -30.56 -5.86 20.61
N ASP A 184 -29.82 -6.94 20.81
CA ASP A 184 -28.67 -7.03 21.70
C ASP A 184 -27.39 -7.38 20.91
N ILE A 185 -26.26 -6.96 21.44
CA ILE A 185 -24.94 -7.33 20.91
C ILE A 185 -24.69 -8.84 20.94
N LEU A 186 -25.26 -9.55 21.89
CA LEU A 186 -25.18 -11.01 21.99
C LEU A 186 -25.91 -11.68 20.82
N ASP A 187 -26.97 -11.06 20.28
CA ASP A 187 -27.67 -11.54 19.11
C ASP A 187 -26.82 -11.43 17.86
N LEU A 188 -26.08 -10.32 17.73
CA LEU A 188 -25.08 -10.17 16.69
C LEU A 188 -23.98 -11.25 16.78
N PHE A 189 -23.53 -11.55 17.99
CA PHE A 189 -22.53 -12.61 18.21
C PHE A 189 -23.08 -14.00 17.84
N ARG A 190 -24.33 -14.31 18.19
CA ARG A 190 -24.98 -15.56 17.79
C ARG A 190 -25.15 -15.67 16.28
N LEU A 191 -25.48 -14.55 15.60
CA LEU A 191 -25.54 -14.53 14.14
C LEU A 191 -24.21 -14.92 13.50
N VAL A 192 -23.08 -14.41 14.01
CA VAL A 192 -21.74 -14.80 13.55
C VAL A 192 -21.37 -16.22 13.98
N TYR A 193 -21.73 -16.64 15.20
CA TYR A 193 -21.47 -17.99 15.70
C TYR A 193 -22.07 -19.07 14.80
N HIS A 194 -23.27 -18.85 14.25
CA HIS A 194 -23.96 -19.80 13.37
C HIS A 194 -23.62 -19.61 11.88
N ALA A 195 -22.87 -18.59 11.50
CA ALA A 195 -22.41 -18.39 10.12
C ALA A 195 -21.31 -19.40 9.73
N GLU A 196 -21.17 -19.67 8.44
CA GLU A 196 -20.01 -20.39 7.89
C GLU A 196 -18.77 -19.50 7.88
N GLY A 197 -18.93 -18.23 7.53
CA GLY A 197 -17.84 -17.28 7.46
C GLY A 197 -18.33 -15.84 7.36
N VAL A 198 -17.39 -14.92 7.25
CA VAL A 198 -17.60 -13.48 7.21
C VAL A 198 -16.80 -12.84 6.08
N ILE A 199 -17.43 -11.94 5.33
CA ILE A 199 -16.76 -11.04 4.36
C ILE A 199 -16.96 -9.63 4.88
N CYS A 200 -15.87 -8.94 5.22
CA CYS A 200 -15.95 -7.59 5.79
C CYS A 200 -14.69 -6.77 5.50
N GLY A 201 -14.78 -5.46 5.66
CA GLY A 201 -13.60 -4.63 5.87
C GLY A 201 -12.99 -4.86 7.26
N ILE A 202 -12.00 -4.05 7.64
CA ILE A 202 -11.44 -4.06 8.99
C ILE A 202 -12.47 -3.50 9.98
N THR A 203 -13.25 -4.41 10.58
CA THR A 203 -14.37 -4.11 11.47
C THR A 203 -14.43 -5.10 12.64
N SER A 204 -15.32 -4.84 13.60
CA SER A 204 -15.54 -5.76 14.74
C SER A 204 -15.91 -7.20 14.30
N PHE A 205 -16.50 -7.37 13.13
CA PHE A 205 -16.89 -8.68 12.64
C PHE A 205 -15.71 -9.65 12.42
N MET A 206 -14.55 -9.15 11.98
CA MET A 206 -13.36 -10.01 11.85
C MET A 206 -12.88 -10.51 13.21
N HIS A 207 -12.92 -9.66 14.25
CA HIS A 207 -12.55 -10.07 15.61
C HIS A 207 -13.54 -11.08 16.19
N ILE A 208 -14.85 -10.88 15.95
CA ILE A 208 -15.90 -11.83 16.37
C ILE A 208 -15.74 -13.17 15.63
N ALA A 209 -15.46 -13.13 14.33
CA ALA A 209 -15.19 -14.33 13.52
C ALA A 209 -14.00 -15.12 14.09
N ALA A 210 -12.92 -14.43 14.44
CA ALA A 210 -11.75 -15.05 15.05
C ALA A 210 -12.06 -15.73 16.39
N VAL A 211 -12.89 -15.09 17.25
CA VAL A 211 -13.31 -15.69 18.52
C VAL A 211 -13.97 -17.06 18.31
N PHE A 212 -14.84 -17.17 17.31
CA PHE A 212 -15.59 -18.39 17.02
C PHE A 212 -14.91 -19.34 16.02
N ASP A 213 -13.63 -19.11 15.70
CA ASP A 213 -12.86 -19.87 14.71
C ASP A 213 -13.61 -19.98 13.36
N LYS A 214 -14.18 -18.86 12.89
CA LYS A 214 -14.89 -18.79 11.61
C LYS A 214 -13.97 -18.31 10.50
N PRO A 215 -14.07 -18.86 9.30
CA PRO A 215 -13.53 -18.28 8.08
C PRO A 215 -13.84 -16.80 7.96
N CYS A 216 -12.86 -16.00 7.55
CA CYS A 216 -13.08 -14.57 7.34
C CYS A 216 -12.23 -14.04 6.20
N VAL A 217 -12.88 -13.40 5.22
CA VAL A 217 -12.19 -12.66 4.16
C VAL A 217 -12.25 -11.17 4.50
N VAL A 218 -11.08 -10.59 4.76
CA VAL A 218 -10.94 -9.21 5.24
C VAL A 218 -10.42 -8.31 4.13
N LEU A 219 -11.22 -7.32 3.71
CA LEU A 219 -10.83 -6.30 2.76
C LEU A 219 -10.09 -5.20 3.50
N ALA A 220 -8.76 -5.30 3.58
CA ALA A 220 -7.93 -4.42 4.40
C ALA A 220 -7.37 -3.21 3.63
N GLY A 221 -7.11 -3.37 2.33
CA GLY A 221 -6.48 -2.31 1.53
C GLY A 221 -5.07 -1.98 2.03
N GLY A 222 -4.70 -0.71 2.00
CA GLY A 222 -3.39 -0.21 2.42
C GLY A 222 -3.41 0.53 3.76
N ARG A 223 -4.48 0.36 4.55
CA ARG A 223 -4.67 1.18 5.75
C ARG A 223 -3.95 0.64 6.97
N GLU A 224 -4.06 -0.63 7.25
CA GLU A 224 -3.53 -1.30 8.46
C GLU A 224 -2.69 -2.52 8.06
N GLU A 225 -1.61 -2.76 8.77
CA GLU A 225 -0.75 -3.90 8.53
C GLU A 225 -1.46 -5.20 8.94
N TRP A 226 -1.20 -6.26 8.16
CA TRP A 226 -1.77 -7.58 8.42
C TRP A 226 -1.38 -8.15 9.79
N TRP A 227 -0.20 -7.83 10.32
CA TRP A 227 0.26 -8.32 11.63
C TRP A 227 -0.43 -7.60 12.80
N TRP A 228 -1.04 -6.44 12.58
CA TRP A 228 -1.72 -5.69 13.65
C TRP A 228 -3.11 -6.23 13.96
N GLU A 229 -3.92 -6.53 12.96
CA GLU A 229 -5.30 -7.01 13.15
C GLU A 229 -5.61 -8.35 12.47
N GLY A 230 -4.74 -8.84 11.60
CA GLY A 230 -4.95 -10.09 10.87
C GLY A 230 -4.75 -11.33 11.76
N TYR A 231 -5.66 -12.26 11.70
CA TYR A 231 -5.58 -13.53 12.42
C TYR A 231 -4.95 -14.60 11.52
N SER A 232 -3.65 -14.81 11.68
CA SER A 232 -2.87 -15.79 10.91
C SER A 232 -1.69 -16.32 11.71
N ASN A 233 -0.97 -17.31 11.19
CA ASN A 233 0.17 -17.94 11.84
C ASN A 233 1.52 -17.44 11.28
N HIS A 234 1.63 -16.17 10.89
CA HIS A 234 2.82 -15.59 10.25
C HIS A 234 3.74 -14.81 11.22
N GLY A 235 3.77 -15.20 12.51
CA GLY A 235 4.72 -14.67 13.47
C GLY A 235 4.33 -13.37 14.18
N GLN A 236 3.07 -12.93 14.10
CA GLN A 236 2.56 -11.77 14.84
C GLN A 236 2.18 -12.08 16.30
N PHE A 237 2.14 -13.35 16.66
CA PHE A 237 1.92 -13.81 18.03
C PHE A 237 3.19 -14.44 18.62
N PRO A 238 3.37 -14.44 19.95
CA PRO A 238 4.46 -15.16 20.60
C PRO A 238 4.43 -16.66 20.27
N SER A 239 5.59 -17.30 20.20
CA SER A 239 5.71 -18.75 19.93
C SER A 239 5.03 -19.63 21.00
N THR A 240 4.82 -19.09 22.20
CA THR A 240 4.10 -19.74 23.30
C THR A 240 2.57 -19.66 23.18
N CYS A 241 2.07 -18.83 22.27
CA CYS A 241 0.65 -18.69 22.02
C CYS A 241 0.13 -19.88 21.20
N ALA A 242 -1.10 -20.33 21.49
CA ALA A 242 -1.76 -21.33 20.67
C ALA A 242 -1.88 -20.83 19.22
N PRO A 243 -1.82 -21.71 18.22
CA PRO A 243 -1.99 -21.29 16.82
C PRO A 243 -3.41 -20.80 16.54
N VAL A 244 -3.54 -19.93 15.55
CA VAL A 244 -4.85 -19.58 14.97
C VAL A 244 -5.41 -20.82 14.29
N LYS A 245 -6.58 -21.28 14.72
CA LYS A 245 -7.21 -22.51 14.18
C LYS A 245 -7.69 -22.33 12.74
N VAL A 246 -8.36 -21.21 12.46
CA VAL A 246 -8.86 -20.87 11.14
C VAL A 246 -8.26 -19.52 10.74
N PRO A 247 -7.15 -19.51 9.99
CA PRO A 247 -6.53 -18.28 9.54
C PRO A 247 -7.46 -17.46 8.64
N HIS A 248 -7.53 -16.16 8.88
CA HIS A 248 -8.28 -15.24 8.03
C HIS A 248 -7.53 -14.97 6.73
N LYS A 249 -8.26 -14.81 5.63
CA LYS A 249 -7.73 -14.37 4.34
C LYS A 249 -7.74 -12.84 4.31
N TYR A 250 -6.59 -12.24 4.55
CA TYR A 250 -6.44 -10.79 4.72
C TYR A 250 -5.97 -10.15 3.41
N LEU A 251 -6.91 -9.53 2.67
CA LEU A 251 -6.66 -8.88 1.38
C LEU A 251 -6.10 -7.47 1.60
N HIS A 252 -4.80 -7.34 1.57
CA HIS A 252 -4.12 -6.05 1.72
C HIS A 252 -3.40 -5.62 0.44
N THR A 253 -3.22 -4.31 0.31
CA THR A 253 -2.49 -3.65 -0.79
C THR A 253 -1.34 -2.78 -0.25
N ILE A 254 -0.85 -3.07 0.96
CA ILE A 254 0.31 -2.40 1.55
C ILE A 254 1.52 -2.62 0.63
N GLY A 255 2.27 -1.56 0.41
CA GLY A 255 3.40 -1.54 -0.53
C GLY A 255 3.03 -1.17 -1.97
N GLN A 256 1.75 -1.18 -2.34
CA GLN A 256 1.32 -0.88 -3.71
C GLN A 256 1.10 0.62 -3.99
N MET A 257 1.12 1.46 -2.95
CA MET A 257 0.88 2.89 -3.06
C MET A 257 1.83 3.67 -2.14
N ASP A 258 2.17 4.90 -2.52
CA ASP A 258 3.10 5.73 -1.75
C ASP A 258 2.65 5.98 -0.30
N CYS A 259 1.34 6.12 -0.08
CA CYS A 259 0.79 6.38 1.27
C CYS A 259 0.85 5.17 2.22
N CYS A 260 1.05 3.97 1.70
CA CYS A 260 1.13 2.73 2.48
C CYS A 260 2.34 1.88 2.09
N LYS A 261 3.39 2.51 1.64
CA LYS A 261 4.53 1.89 1.00
C LYS A 261 5.33 0.96 1.90
N LEU A 262 5.57 1.38 3.12
CA LEU A 262 6.35 0.62 4.11
C LEU A 262 5.45 0.05 5.20
N THR A 263 4.39 0.77 5.52
CA THR A 263 3.46 0.45 6.61
C THR A 263 2.06 0.94 6.26
N GLY A 264 1.05 0.57 7.03
CA GLY A 264 -0.30 1.07 6.86
C GLY A 264 -0.40 2.60 6.98
N CYS A 265 -1.24 3.21 6.18
CA CYS A 265 -1.40 4.67 6.16
C CYS A 265 -2.24 5.22 7.31
N TRP A 266 -3.02 4.40 7.97
CA TRP A 266 -3.91 4.72 9.12
C TRP A 266 -4.91 5.85 8.88
N LYS A 267 -5.18 6.21 7.61
CA LYS A 267 -6.16 7.23 7.25
C LYS A 267 -7.58 6.79 7.63
N LYS A 268 -8.42 7.74 7.99
CA LYS A 268 -9.79 7.44 8.46
C LYS A 268 -10.85 7.67 7.39
N ARG A 269 -10.69 8.68 6.54
CA ARG A 269 -11.74 9.15 5.65
C ARG A 269 -11.28 9.33 4.21
N THR A 270 -12.19 9.12 3.28
CA THR A 270 -12.01 9.42 1.85
C THR A 270 -12.57 10.80 1.49
N VAL A 271 -13.51 11.30 2.29
CA VAL A 271 -14.13 12.62 2.14
C VAL A 271 -14.14 13.35 3.48
N PRO A 272 -14.08 14.69 3.48
CA PRO A 272 -14.30 15.49 4.67
C PRO A 272 -15.71 15.29 5.21
N ILE A 273 -15.87 15.26 6.55
CA ILE A 273 -17.18 15.25 7.20
C ILE A 273 -17.68 16.68 7.37
N ASP A 274 -16.77 17.60 7.71
CA ASP A 274 -17.08 19.00 7.98
C ASP A 274 -15.89 19.93 7.62
N GLN A 275 -16.05 21.22 7.84
CA GLN A 275 -15.02 22.22 7.54
C GLN A 275 -13.76 22.06 8.39
N THR A 276 -13.82 21.45 9.56
CA THR A 276 -12.63 21.23 10.40
C THR A 276 -11.67 20.23 9.74
N ASP A 277 -12.19 19.28 8.96
CA ASP A 277 -11.39 18.35 8.17
C ASP A 277 -10.59 19.07 7.06
N LEU A 278 -11.05 20.23 6.60
CA LEU A 278 -10.39 21.04 5.57
C LEU A 278 -9.45 22.10 6.14
N THR A 279 -9.71 22.59 7.35
CA THR A 279 -8.98 23.71 7.97
C THR A 279 -7.93 23.25 8.99
N SER A 280 -8.24 22.24 9.81
CA SER A 280 -7.33 21.70 10.81
C SER A 280 -6.25 20.82 10.19
N ALA A 281 -4.97 21.12 10.44
CA ALA A 281 -3.85 20.29 9.97
C ALA A 281 -3.96 18.83 10.47
N LYS A 282 -4.35 18.62 11.74
CA LYS A 282 -4.54 17.29 12.33
C LYS A 282 -5.68 16.50 11.64
N ALA A 283 -6.77 17.17 11.29
CA ALA A 283 -7.90 16.54 10.62
C ALA A 283 -7.58 16.20 9.16
N LYS A 284 -6.87 17.09 8.45
CA LYS A 284 -6.35 16.82 7.08
C LYS A 284 -5.46 15.59 7.03
N MET A 285 -4.63 15.34 8.05
CA MET A 285 -3.80 14.15 8.14
C MET A 285 -4.62 12.84 8.20
N GLN A 286 -5.91 12.90 8.52
CA GLN A 286 -6.81 11.74 8.56
C GLN A 286 -7.47 11.44 7.21
N LEU A 287 -7.31 12.31 6.21
CA LEU A 287 -7.90 12.10 4.88
C LEU A 287 -7.02 11.21 4.02
N CYS A 288 -7.68 10.31 3.28
CA CYS A 288 -7.04 9.51 2.24
C CYS A 288 -6.42 10.43 1.18
N VAL A 289 -5.18 10.16 0.79
CA VAL A 289 -4.47 10.97 -0.22
C VAL A 289 -4.75 10.51 -1.65
N TYR A 290 -5.34 9.32 -1.81
CA TYR A 290 -5.73 8.75 -3.10
C TYR A 290 -7.20 8.27 -3.08
N PRO A 291 -8.17 9.18 -2.87
CA PRO A 291 -9.58 8.83 -2.98
C PRO A 291 -9.94 8.70 -4.47
N VAL A 292 -10.60 7.61 -4.82
CA VAL A 292 -11.22 7.41 -6.14
C VAL A 292 -12.67 7.83 -6.04
N ARG A 293 -13.07 8.75 -6.88
CA ARG A 293 -14.48 9.14 -7.02
C ARG A 293 -15.14 8.21 -8.02
N THR A 294 -16.22 7.60 -7.61
CA THR A 294 -17.08 6.78 -8.47
C THR A 294 -18.50 7.34 -8.43
N ASP A 295 -19.36 6.83 -9.30
CA ASP A 295 -20.78 7.22 -9.31
C ASP A 295 -21.53 6.74 -8.05
N GLU A 296 -20.97 5.75 -7.33
CA GLU A 296 -21.59 5.22 -6.12
C GLU A 296 -21.15 5.98 -4.86
N GLN A 297 -19.86 5.98 -4.59
CA GLN A 297 -19.24 6.65 -3.43
C GLN A 297 -17.73 6.75 -3.56
N PRO A 298 -17.10 7.74 -2.93
CA PRO A 298 -15.64 7.80 -2.87
C PRO A 298 -15.07 6.64 -2.04
N VAL A 299 -14.09 5.93 -2.60
CA VAL A 299 -13.37 4.83 -1.94
C VAL A 299 -11.86 5.06 -2.02
N PRO A 300 -11.05 4.50 -1.11
CA PRO A 300 -9.59 4.57 -1.25
C PRO A 300 -9.15 3.76 -2.47
N GLU A 301 -8.17 4.25 -3.22
CA GLU A 301 -7.59 3.51 -4.35
C GLU A 301 -7.05 2.13 -3.92
N CYS A 302 -6.52 2.00 -2.73
CA CYS A 302 -6.04 0.73 -2.20
C CYS A 302 -7.16 -0.33 -2.07
N LEU A 303 -8.36 0.04 -1.67
CA LEU A 303 -9.52 -0.85 -1.67
C LEU A 303 -10.11 -1.01 -3.06
N ASN A 304 -10.04 0.02 -3.91
CA ASN A 304 -10.46 -0.07 -5.31
C ASN A 304 -9.66 -1.10 -6.13
N ARG A 305 -8.46 -1.46 -5.70
CA ARG A 305 -7.64 -2.51 -6.33
C ARG A 305 -8.07 -3.94 -6.00
N ILE A 306 -8.81 -4.12 -4.93
CA ILE A 306 -9.39 -5.42 -4.58
C ILE A 306 -10.62 -5.65 -5.48
N THR A 307 -10.63 -6.74 -6.24
CA THR A 307 -11.70 -7.09 -7.17
C THR A 307 -12.69 -8.07 -6.54
N VAL A 308 -13.83 -8.28 -7.19
CA VAL A 308 -14.80 -9.31 -6.83
C VAL A 308 -14.16 -10.70 -6.85
N ASP A 309 -13.39 -10.99 -7.90
CA ASP A 309 -12.72 -12.28 -8.07
C ASP A 309 -11.73 -12.57 -6.95
N HIS A 310 -10.94 -11.58 -6.50
CA HIS A 310 -10.06 -11.73 -5.34
C HIS A 310 -10.81 -12.17 -4.09
N VAL A 311 -11.99 -11.61 -3.83
CA VAL A 311 -12.80 -11.95 -2.65
C VAL A 311 -13.42 -13.34 -2.79
N VAL A 312 -14.01 -13.64 -3.94
CA VAL A 312 -14.63 -14.94 -4.22
C VAL A 312 -13.61 -16.07 -4.15
N GLU A 313 -12.44 -15.90 -4.76
CA GLU A 313 -11.32 -16.86 -4.68
C GLU A 313 -10.98 -17.18 -3.22
N LYS A 314 -10.84 -16.16 -2.36
CA LYS A 314 -10.52 -16.37 -0.94
C LYS A 314 -11.66 -17.00 -0.13
N VAL A 315 -12.89 -16.84 -0.54
CA VAL A 315 -14.03 -17.59 0.03
C VAL A 315 -13.96 -19.06 -0.40
N MET A 316 -13.73 -19.32 -1.69
CA MET A 316 -13.69 -20.68 -2.24
C MET A 316 -12.52 -21.50 -1.69
N GLU A 317 -11.36 -20.89 -1.42
CA GLU A 317 -10.22 -21.56 -0.78
C GLU A 317 -10.59 -22.27 0.53
N TYR A 318 -11.56 -21.76 1.32
CA TYR A 318 -12.01 -22.43 2.56
C TYR A 318 -12.85 -23.70 2.31
N TYR A 319 -13.44 -23.83 1.14
CA TYR A 319 -14.13 -25.06 0.73
C TYR A 319 -13.15 -26.03 0.08
N GLU A 320 -12.18 -25.53 -0.67
CA GLU A 320 -11.19 -26.33 -1.40
C GLU A 320 -10.16 -26.97 -0.46
N ASP A 321 -9.72 -26.24 0.61
CA ASP A 321 -8.77 -26.75 1.60
C ASP A 321 -9.43 -27.60 2.72
N GLY A 322 -10.75 -27.81 2.66
CA GLY A 322 -11.50 -28.61 3.60
C GLY A 322 -11.81 -27.93 4.95
N THR A 323 -11.50 -26.64 5.10
CA THR A 323 -11.90 -25.85 6.28
C THR A 323 -13.42 -25.80 6.44
N LEU A 324 -14.12 -25.69 5.32
CA LEU A 324 -15.59 -25.78 5.25
C LEU A 324 -16.03 -27.06 4.52
N PRO A 325 -17.17 -27.66 4.94
CA PRO A 325 -17.73 -28.79 4.23
C PRO A 325 -18.21 -28.40 2.83
N PRO A 326 -18.21 -29.33 1.85
CA PRO A 326 -18.61 -29.04 0.48
C PRO A 326 -19.97 -28.34 0.36
N ILE A 327 -20.12 -27.52 -0.66
CA ILE A 327 -21.37 -26.82 -0.97
C ILE A 327 -22.35 -27.85 -1.53
N SER A 328 -23.45 -28.13 -0.80
CA SER A 328 -24.39 -29.20 -1.13
C SER A 328 -25.79 -28.74 -1.49
N GLN A 329 -26.04 -27.43 -1.47
CA GLN A 329 -27.38 -26.88 -1.66
C GLN A 329 -27.38 -25.71 -2.65
N PRO A 330 -28.43 -25.54 -3.48
CA PRO A 330 -28.60 -24.32 -4.26
C PRO A 330 -28.84 -23.12 -3.32
N ALA A 331 -28.36 -21.96 -3.70
CA ALA A 331 -28.60 -20.73 -2.95
C ALA A 331 -30.11 -20.41 -2.92
N ARG A 332 -30.55 -19.92 -1.77
CA ARG A 332 -31.92 -19.38 -1.62
C ARG A 332 -32.01 -18.04 -2.35
N LYS A 333 -33.09 -17.81 -3.07
CA LYS A 333 -33.38 -16.49 -3.61
C LYS A 333 -34.10 -15.66 -2.54
N TYR A 334 -33.54 -14.50 -2.22
CA TYR A 334 -34.15 -13.52 -1.33
C TYR A 334 -34.75 -12.40 -2.17
N SER A 335 -36.06 -12.09 -1.99
CA SER A 335 -36.68 -10.93 -2.63
C SER A 335 -36.45 -9.67 -1.80
N VAL A 336 -36.30 -8.53 -2.48
CA VAL A 336 -36.11 -7.21 -1.86
C VAL A 336 -37.32 -6.80 -0.97
N GLU A 337 -38.49 -7.37 -1.19
CA GLU A 337 -39.72 -7.07 -0.45
C GLU A 337 -39.68 -7.44 1.04
N ASN A 338 -38.71 -8.25 1.46
CA ASN A 338 -38.47 -8.58 2.87
C ASN A 338 -37.50 -7.59 3.58
N VAL A 339 -37.20 -6.48 2.95
CA VAL A 339 -36.31 -5.43 3.51
C VAL A 339 -37.18 -4.36 4.14
N LEU A 340 -37.05 -4.18 5.44
CA LEU A 340 -37.56 -3.13 6.34
C LEU A 340 -38.85 -2.34 5.92
N PRO A 341 -39.77 -2.08 6.84
CA PRO A 341 -40.83 -1.10 6.64
C PRO A 341 -40.26 0.25 6.20
N ASP A 342 -40.99 0.96 5.33
CA ASP A 342 -40.56 2.23 4.69
C ASP A 342 -40.10 3.31 5.68
N GLU A 343 -40.54 3.27 6.92
CA GLU A 343 -40.15 4.20 7.99
C GLU A 343 -38.70 4.06 8.48
N LYS A 344 -38.01 2.96 8.16
CA LYS A 344 -36.60 2.69 8.58
C LYS A 344 -35.59 2.78 7.43
N LYS A 345 -35.99 3.16 6.24
CA LYS A 345 -35.05 3.36 5.11
C LYS A 345 -34.27 4.66 5.34
N PRO A 346 -32.94 4.64 5.39
CA PRO A 346 -32.16 5.86 5.48
C PRO A 346 -32.31 6.68 4.18
N LYS A 347 -32.94 7.87 4.27
CA LYS A 347 -32.90 8.85 3.19
C LYS A 347 -31.51 9.50 3.17
N ILE A 348 -30.69 9.13 2.20
CA ILE A 348 -29.39 9.77 1.99
C ILE A 348 -29.61 10.90 0.98
N GLU A 349 -29.84 12.11 1.47
CA GLU A 349 -29.64 13.33 0.67
C GLU A 349 -28.18 13.74 0.77
N ILE A 350 -27.38 13.32 -0.19
CA ILE A 350 -26.05 13.87 -0.44
C ILE A 350 -26.28 15.12 -1.30
N LYS A 351 -26.33 16.30 -0.68
CA LYS A 351 -26.30 17.57 -1.42
C LYS A 351 -24.91 17.69 -2.09
N PRO A 352 -24.82 17.84 -3.41
CA PRO A 352 -23.55 18.12 -4.06
C PRO A 352 -23.12 19.54 -3.69
N GLN A 353 -22.14 19.68 -2.81
CA GLN A 353 -21.45 20.94 -2.63
C GLN A 353 -20.45 21.12 -3.76
N GLN A 354 -20.65 22.16 -4.54
CA GLN A 354 -19.64 22.70 -5.44
C GLN A 354 -18.47 23.20 -4.58
N THR A 355 -17.38 22.45 -4.54
CA THR A 355 -16.15 22.91 -3.91
C THR A 355 -15.13 23.22 -5.00
N GLU A 356 -14.67 24.47 -5.01
CA GLU A 356 -13.45 24.83 -5.74
C GLU A 356 -12.29 23.95 -5.26
N PRO A 357 -11.39 23.53 -6.17
CA PRO A 357 -10.28 22.68 -5.81
C PRO A 357 -9.29 23.44 -4.89
N PRO A 358 -8.72 22.78 -3.88
CA PRO A 358 -7.80 23.41 -2.94
C PRO A 358 -6.50 23.85 -3.63
N ARG A 359 -6.05 25.06 -3.35
CA ARG A 359 -4.73 25.58 -3.75
C ARG A 359 -3.63 24.74 -3.10
N LEU A 360 -2.75 24.21 -3.92
CA LEU A 360 -1.57 23.45 -3.50
C LEU A 360 -0.59 24.33 -2.70
N ILE A 361 -0.48 24.05 -1.41
CA ILE A 361 0.62 24.56 -0.57
C ILE A 361 1.81 23.62 -0.78
N LYS A 362 2.97 24.17 -1.14
CA LYS A 362 4.22 23.40 -1.27
C LYS A 362 4.55 22.70 0.05
N PRO A 363 4.83 21.40 0.07
CA PRO A 363 5.26 20.73 1.29
C PRO A 363 6.69 21.17 1.63
N VAL A 364 6.88 21.64 2.85
CA VAL A 364 8.21 21.76 3.47
C VAL A 364 8.65 20.33 3.79
N VAL A 365 9.61 19.82 3.03
CA VAL A 365 10.19 18.49 3.25
C VAL A 365 11.22 18.58 4.37
N THR A 366 10.85 18.14 5.55
CA THR A 366 11.82 17.81 6.61
C THR A 366 12.43 16.45 6.25
N VAL A 367 13.70 16.45 5.96
CA VAL A 367 14.47 15.24 5.61
C VAL A 367 14.61 14.37 6.87
N GLN A 368 13.87 13.29 6.94
CA GLN A 368 14.16 12.20 7.87
C GLN A 368 15.11 11.21 7.19
N SER A 369 16.14 10.79 7.92
CA SER A 369 17.11 9.78 7.50
C SER A 369 16.43 8.50 7.05
N ALA A 370 16.99 7.86 6.01
CA ALA A 370 16.49 6.61 5.46
C ALA A 370 16.43 5.49 6.54
N PRO A 371 15.36 4.67 6.56
CA PRO A 371 15.27 3.53 7.46
C PRO A 371 16.34 2.49 7.10
N PRO A 372 16.82 1.68 8.09
CA PRO A 372 17.78 0.62 7.84
C PRO A 372 17.21 -0.42 6.86
N PRO A 373 18.06 -1.09 6.07
CA PRO A 373 17.63 -2.11 5.13
C PRO A 373 16.98 -3.30 5.87
N PRO A 374 15.99 -3.97 5.28
CA PRO A 374 15.38 -5.15 5.88
C PRO A 374 16.42 -6.27 6.04
N GLU A 375 16.32 -6.99 7.14
CA GLU A 375 17.10 -8.19 7.41
C GLU A 375 17.02 -9.21 6.26
N LYS A 376 18.09 -9.99 6.08
CA LYS A 376 18.29 -10.95 4.98
C LYS A 376 17.03 -11.78 4.72
N LEU A 377 16.56 -11.76 3.48
CA LEU A 377 15.57 -12.72 2.97
C LEU A 377 16.22 -14.12 2.90
N ASP A 378 15.56 -15.12 3.48
CA ASP A 378 16.00 -16.53 3.50
C ASP A 378 15.93 -17.25 2.14
N LEU A 379 15.41 -16.59 1.10
CA LEU A 379 15.34 -17.13 -0.26
C LEU A 379 16.46 -16.55 -1.11
N SER A 380 17.04 -17.35 -2.02
CA SER A 380 17.93 -16.82 -3.04
C SER A 380 17.19 -15.76 -3.88
N GLN A 381 17.90 -14.77 -4.39
CA GLN A 381 17.29 -13.72 -5.21
C GLN A 381 16.49 -14.31 -6.40
N GLU A 382 17.00 -15.36 -7.04
CA GLU A 382 16.32 -16.05 -8.15
C GLU A 382 14.99 -16.65 -7.70
N GLN A 383 14.96 -17.40 -6.60
CA GLN A 383 13.73 -18.00 -6.05
C GLN A 383 12.67 -16.97 -5.73
N TYR A 384 13.08 -15.78 -5.25
CA TYR A 384 12.13 -14.70 -4.97
C TYR A 384 11.55 -14.07 -6.23
N PHE A 385 12.36 -13.86 -7.27
CA PHE A 385 11.89 -13.33 -8.56
C PHE A 385 10.98 -14.34 -9.30
N ASP A 386 11.25 -15.63 -9.17
CA ASP A 386 10.49 -16.69 -9.82
C ASP A 386 9.13 -16.92 -9.13
N GLN A 387 9.08 -16.77 -7.81
CA GLN A 387 7.87 -17.00 -7.01
C GLN A 387 6.68 -16.10 -7.40
N PHE A 388 6.94 -14.90 -7.91
CA PHE A 388 5.89 -13.93 -8.24
C PHE A 388 5.61 -13.77 -9.73
N GLY A 389 6.40 -14.37 -10.62
CA GLY A 389 6.19 -14.34 -12.08
C GLY A 389 6.09 -12.94 -12.73
N VAL A 390 6.33 -11.88 -11.97
CA VAL A 390 6.14 -10.48 -12.42
C VAL A 390 7.07 -10.13 -13.57
N MET A 391 8.33 -10.62 -13.50
CA MET A 391 9.31 -10.37 -14.57
C MET A 391 8.98 -11.11 -15.86
N ASP A 392 8.28 -12.24 -15.79
CA ASP A 392 7.93 -13.07 -16.95
C ASP A 392 6.68 -12.55 -17.68
N ASN A 393 6.07 -11.49 -17.18
CA ASN A 393 4.97 -10.81 -17.86
C ASN A 393 5.40 -10.33 -19.26
N PRO A 394 4.58 -10.51 -20.32
CA PRO A 394 4.92 -10.12 -21.71
C PRO A 394 5.36 -8.66 -21.87
N TYR A 395 4.87 -7.75 -21.02
CA TYR A 395 5.30 -6.36 -21.04
C TYR A 395 6.73 -6.14 -20.54
N ILE A 396 7.29 -7.08 -19.78
CA ILE A 396 8.66 -7.02 -19.22
C ILE A 396 9.61 -7.89 -20.00
N GLY A 397 9.15 -9.09 -20.44
CA GLY A 397 9.94 -10.03 -21.24
C GLY A 397 11.07 -10.72 -20.49
N GLY A 398 10.91 -10.97 -19.20
CA GLY A 398 11.82 -11.75 -18.35
C GLY A 398 12.96 -10.95 -17.74
N LYS A 399 13.43 -9.88 -18.37
CA LYS A 399 14.58 -9.08 -17.92
C LYS A 399 14.53 -7.64 -18.43
N PHE A 400 15.36 -6.80 -17.84
CA PHE A 400 15.63 -5.43 -18.29
C PHE A 400 16.99 -5.32 -18.99
N THR A 401 17.14 -4.44 -19.98
CA THR A 401 18.46 -3.96 -20.39
C THR A 401 18.82 -2.78 -19.49
N VAL A 402 19.87 -2.93 -18.70
CA VAL A 402 20.31 -1.94 -17.72
C VAL A 402 21.54 -1.22 -18.25
N PHE A 403 21.49 0.11 -18.28
CA PHE A 403 22.59 0.97 -18.69
C PHE A 403 23.14 1.74 -17.51
N VAL A 404 24.46 1.77 -17.38
CA VAL A 404 25.18 2.61 -16.44
C VAL A 404 26.17 3.46 -17.22
N LEU A 405 26.16 4.78 -17.02
CA LEU A 405 27.15 5.67 -17.61
C LEU A 405 28.11 6.17 -16.53
N CYS A 406 29.36 5.74 -16.60
CA CYS A 406 30.44 6.19 -15.74
C CYS A 406 31.16 7.39 -16.36
N TYR A 407 31.48 8.39 -15.54
CA TYR A 407 32.15 9.61 -15.99
C TYR A 407 33.23 10.09 -15.02
N GLY A 408 34.37 10.45 -15.56
CA GLY A 408 35.46 11.08 -14.81
C GLY A 408 36.17 10.16 -13.81
N ASP A 409 36.86 10.75 -12.86
CA ASP A 409 37.63 10.02 -11.82
C ASP A 409 36.77 9.79 -10.57
N HIS A 410 35.75 8.95 -10.69
CA HIS A 410 34.78 8.65 -9.62
C HIS A 410 34.56 7.15 -9.44
N THR A 411 35.66 6.39 -9.31
CA THR A 411 35.63 4.92 -9.19
C THR A 411 34.73 4.42 -8.07
N ASP A 412 34.73 5.06 -6.91
CA ASP A 412 33.89 4.64 -5.76
C ASP A 412 32.38 4.82 -6.01
N LEU A 413 32.02 5.87 -6.75
CA LEU A 413 30.63 6.08 -7.15
C LEU A 413 30.20 5.01 -8.15
N ALA A 414 30.97 4.81 -9.22
CA ALA A 414 30.72 3.78 -10.23
C ALA A 414 30.61 2.39 -9.59
N LYS A 415 31.54 2.06 -8.68
CA LYS A 415 31.53 0.80 -7.92
C LYS A 415 30.26 0.66 -7.07
N THR A 416 29.92 1.69 -6.31
CA THR A 416 28.72 1.70 -5.46
C THR A 416 27.44 1.52 -6.29
N CYS A 417 27.34 2.21 -7.43
CA CYS A 417 26.19 2.10 -8.33
C CYS A 417 26.06 0.66 -8.88
N ILE A 418 27.10 0.18 -9.55
CA ILE A 418 27.08 -1.12 -10.25
C ILE A 418 26.91 -2.26 -9.26
N GLU A 419 27.62 -2.28 -8.15
CA GLU A 419 27.47 -3.31 -7.12
C GLU A 419 26.06 -3.31 -6.49
N SER A 420 25.46 -2.13 -6.29
CA SER A 420 24.11 -2.05 -5.74
C SER A 420 23.06 -2.65 -6.70
N ILE A 421 23.27 -2.53 -8.01
CA ILE A 421 22.42 -3.13 -9.03
C ILE A 421 22.63 -4.65 -9.05
N THR A 422 23.87 -5.12 -9.18
CA THR A 422 24.20 -6.55 -9.31
C THR A 422 23.94 -7.37 -8.05
N LYS A 423 23.93 -6.73 -6.88
CA LYS A 423 23.56 -7.36 -5.61
C LYS A 423 22.04 -7.47 -5.41
N THR A 424 21.24 -6.72 -6.16
CA THR A 424 19.79 -6.65 -5.98
C THR A 424 18.98 -7.19 -7.16
N LEU A 425 19.64 -7.58 -8.24
CA LEU A 425 19.00 -8.15 -9.43
C LEU A 425 19.80 -9.38 -9.89
N PRO A 426 19.16 -10.57 -9.99
CA PRO A 426 19.81 -11.79 -10.47
C PRO A 426 20.34 -11.61 -11.90
N LYS A 427 21.46 -12.25 -12.23
CA LYS A 427 22.10 -12.17 -13.56
C LYS A 427 21.15 -12.60 -14.70
N SER A 428 20.26 -13.53 -14.45
CA SER A 428 19.24 -13.98 -15.40
C SER A 428 18.22 -12.89 -15.76
N ARG A 429 18.06 -11.86 -14.90
CA ARG A 429 17.01 -10.84 -14.98
C ARG A 429 17.48 -9.49 -15.52
N PHE A 430 18.74 -9.38 -15.95
CA PHE A 430 19.25 -8.16 -16.60
C PHE A 430 20.29 -8.44 -17.70
N ASP A 431 20.42 -7.44 -18.59
CA ASP A 431 21.44 -7.32 -19.62
C ASP A 431 22.18 -6.00 -19.32
N LEU A 432 23.38 -6.09 -18.68
CA LEU A 432 24.13 -4.92 -18.20
C LEU A 432 25.05 -4.37 -19.26
N ARG A 433 24.91 -3.09 -19.58
CA ARG A 433 25.75 -2.37 -20.51
C ARG A 433 26.34 -1.13 -19.84
N ILE A 434 27.63 -0.92 -20.00
CA ILE A 434 28.34 0.16 -19.31
C ILE A 434 29.01 1.08 -20.33
N GLY A 435 28.67 2.37 -20.24
CA GLY A 435 29.38 3.45 -20.93
C GLY A 435 30.50 4.01 -20.03
N LEU A 436 31.69 4.11 -20.56
CA LEU A 436 32.87 4.72 -19.93
C LEU A 436 33.19 5.99 -20.68
N ASN A 437 33.03 7.14 -20.06
CA ASN A 437 33.19 8.44 -20.71
C ASN A 437 34.25 9.27 -19.97
N ALA A 438 35.45 9.30 -20.49
CA ALA A 438 36.64 9.94 -19.90
C ALA A 438 36.85 9.49 -18.44
N VAL A 439 36.84 8.20 -18.18
CA VAL A 439 37.01 7.63 -16.83
C VAL A 439 38.48 7.41 -16.49
N SER A 440 38.79 7.33 -15.18
CA SER A 440 40.12 6.95 -14.71
C SER A 440 40.44 5.48 -15.01
N GLN A 441 41.74 5.15 -15.03
CA GLN A 441 42.23 3.78 -15.22
C GLN A 441 41.68 2.82 -14.14
N SER A 442 41.51 3.32 -12.91
CA SER A 442 40.91 2.54 -11.81
C SER A 442 39.46 2.16 -12.09
N THR A 443 38.65 3.07 -12.63
CA THR A 443 37.26 2.77 -13.05
C THR A 443 37.26 1.78 -14.21
N LEU A 444 38.14 1.96 -15.20
CA LEU A 444 38.28 1.03 -16.32
C LEU A 444 38.62 -0.39 -15.84
N ASN A 445 39.62 -0.53 -14.98
CA ASN A 445 40.02 -1.81 -14.40
C ASN A 445 38.91 -2.46 -13.60
N PHE A 446 38.19 -1.67 -12.79
CA PHE A 446 37.04 -2.18 -12.04
C PHE A 446 35.96 -2.73 -12.98
N VAL A 447 35.56 -1.98 -14.01
CA VAL A 447 34.52 -2.43 -14.95
C VAL A 447 34.94 -3.68 -15.70
N HIS A 448 36.19 -3.78 -16.13
CA HIS A 448 36.72 -5.00 -16.75
C HIS A 448 36.77 -6.20 -15.79
N SER A 449 37.00 -5.97 -14.49
CA SER A 449 36.98 -7.04 -13.48
C SER A 449 35.60 -7.69 -13.27
N LEU A 450 34.51 -7.04 -13.70
CA LEU A 450 33.14 -7.58 -13.64
C LEU A 450 32.91 -8.75 -14.60
N GLY A 451 33.78 -8.90 -15.63
CA GLY A 451 33.77 -10.03 -16.54
C GLY A 451 32.41 -10.27 -17.21
N SER A 452 31.94 -11.50 -17.16
CA SER A 452 30.71 -11.95 -17.84
C SER A 452 29.40 -11.37 -17.26
N ILE A 453 29.46 -10.55 -16.20
CA ILE A 453 28.30 -9.83 -15.68
C ILE A 453 27.91 -8.70 -16.63
N VAL A 454 28.91 -8.11 -17.30
CA VAL A 454 28.71 -7.01 -18.26
C VAL A 454 28.58 -7.59 -19.67
N THR A 455 27.48 -7.25 -20.33
CA THR A 455 27.19 -7.69 -21.70
C THR A 455 28.02 -6.91 -22.72
N LYS A 456 28.14 -5.59 -22.55
CA LYS A 456 28.92 -4.74 -23.44
C LYS A 456 29.46 -3.50 -22.71
N ILE A 457 30.68 -3.12 -23.07
CA ILE A 457 31.35 -1.90 -22.61
C ILE A 457 31.54 -0.97 -23.82
N TYR A 458 31.18 0.30 -23.64
CA TYR A 458 31.38 1.38 -24.59
C TYR A 458 32.43 2.32 -23.99
N ASN A 459 33.64 2.35 -24.57
CA ASN A 459 34.78 3.07 -24.00
C ASN A 459 35.12 4.31 -24.81
N HIS A 460 34.95 5.45 -24.21
CA HIS A 460 35.36 6.76 -24.72
C HIS A 460 36.47 7.32 -23.86
N PRO A 461 37.75 7.28 -24.32
CA PRO A 461 38.87 7.83 -23.55
C PRO A 461 38.74 9.33 -23.34
N ASP A 462 38.12 10.03 -24.29
CA ASP A 462 37.81 11.46 -24.21
C ASP A 462 36.38 11.72 -23.85
N ASN A 463 36.04 12.91 -23.31
CA ASN A 463 34.69 13.27 -22.92
C ASN A 463 33.76 13.48 -24.14
N ALA A 464 33.13 12.42 -24.56
CA ALA A 464 32.12 12.44 -25.65
C ALA A 464 30.78 13.06 -25.24
N LYS A 465 30.57 13.48 -24.00
CA LYS A 465 29.33 13.96 -23.39
C LYS A 465 28.29 12.87 -23.16
N LYS A 466 27.29 13.15 -22.27
CA LYS A 466 26.31 12.17 -21.81
C LYS A 466 25.43 11.61 -22.95
N TYR A 467 24.80 12.46 -23.73
CA TYR A 467 23.78 12.02 -24.68
C TYR A 467 24.33 11.40 -25.98
N PRO A 468 25.47 11.81 -26.50
CA PRO A 468 26.14 11.06 -27.58
C PRO A 468 26.48 9.62 -27.17
N VAL A 469 27.07 9.41 -25.98
CA VAL A 469 27.36 8.06 -25.48
C VAL A 469 26.05 7.27 -25.23
N MET A 470 25.04 7.89 -24.61
CA MET A 470 23.72 7.28 -24.44
C MET A 470 23.11 6.85 -25.78
N ARG A 471 23.24 7.68 -26.80
CA ARG A 471 22.74 7.38 -28.15
C ARG A 471 23.44 6.17 -28.77
N GLU A 472 24.76 6.10 -28.66
CA GLU A 472 25.54 4.93 -29.11
C GLU A 472 25.07 3.67 -28.41
N MET A 473 24.95 3.72 -27.07
CA MET A 473 24.49 2.58 -26.26
C MET A 473 23.09 2.11 -26.63
N PHE A 474 22.17 3.03 -26.96
CA PHE A 474 20.78 2.71 -27.27
C PHE A 474 20.56 2.22 -28.69
N HIS A 475 21.34 2.72 -29.66
CA HIS A 475 21.19 2.43 -31.08
C HIS A 475 22.30 1.54 -31.64
N ASP A 476 23.02 0.83 -30.79
CA ASP A 476 24.05 -0.12 -31.17
C ASP A 476 23.46 -1.25 -32.04
N LYS A 477 23.92 -1.32 -33.29
CA LYS A 477 23.46 -2.31 -34.27
C LYS A 477 24.03 -3.69 -34.01
N ASP A 478 25.25 -3.75 -33.43
CA ASP A 478 25.95 -5.01 -33.17
C ASP A 478 25.43 -5.67 -31.87
N CYS A 479 24.91 -4.85 -30.96
CA CYS A 479 24.30 -5.30 -29.71
C CYS A 479 22.91 -4.66 -29.49
N PRO A 480 21.89 -4.98 -30.30
CA PRO A 480 20.58 -4.34 -30.21
C PRO A 480 19.87 -4.67 -28.90
N ILE A 481 19.09 -3.71 -28.38
CA ILE A 481 18.26 -3.92 -27.19
C ILE A 481 17.12 -4.89 -27.56
N LYS A 482 17.03 -6.04 -26.86
CA LYS A 482 15.99 -7.06 -27.11
C LYS A 482 14.85 -7.03 -26.08
N THR A 483 15.03 -6.33 -24.97
CA THR A 483 14.04 -6.23 -23.88
C THR A 483 12.97 -5.18 -24.18
N PRO A 484 11.73 -5.34 -23.72
CA PRO A 484 10.66 -4.34 -23.89
C PRO A 484 10.95 -3.01 -23.20
N TYR A 485 11.73 -3.04 -22.14
CA TYR A 485 12.14 -1.84 -21.40
C TYR A 485 13.64 -1.82 -21.15
N LEU A 486 14.20 -0.64 -21.23
CA LEU A 486 15.56 -0.32 -20.81
C LEU A 486 15.50 0.51 -19.51
N VAL A 487 16.55 0.40 -18.69
CA VAL A 487 16.69 1.13 -17.44
C VAL A 487 18.03 1.86 -17.44
N TRP A 488 18.00 3.15 -17.13
CA TRP A 488 19.15 4.04 -17.11
C TRP A 488 19.56 4.40 -15.69
N PHE A 489 20.89 4.36 -15.44
CA PHE A 489 21.52 4.85 -14.23
C PHE A 489 22.70 5.77 -14.55
N ASP A 490 22.79 6.91 -13.86
CA ASP A 490 24.03 7.64 -13.74
C ASP A 490 24.91 6.98 -12.65
N ASP A 491 26.22 7.02 -12.77
CA ASP A 491 27.18 6.34 -11.87
C ASP A 491 27.19 6.88 -10.42
N ASP A 492 26.60 8.03 -10.18
CA ASP A 492 26.43 8.61 -8.85
C ASP A 492 25.15 8.19 -8.13
N THR A 493 24.55 7.12 -8.57
CA THR A 493 23.32 6.54 -7.98
C THR A 493 23.62 5.28 -7.18
N LYS A 494 22.70 4.95 -6.27
CA LYS A 494 22.74 3.72 -5.49
C LYS A 494 21.34 3.15 -5.38
N VAL A 495 21.19 1.87 -5.68
CA VAL A 495 19.98 1.12 -5.33
C VAL A 495 19.93 0.96 -3.82
N VAL A 496 18.84 1.41 -3.20
CA VAL A 496 18.63 1.35 -1.74
C VAL A 496 17.54 0.39 -1.32
N TYR A 497 16.74 -0.09 -2.27
CA TYR A 497 15.70 -1.06 -2.01
C TYR A 497 15.90 -2.33 -2.87
N PRO A 498 16.15 -3.49 -2.24
CA PRO A 498 16.50 -4.72 -2.99
C PRO A 498 15.47 -5.15 -4.04
N MET A 499 14.18 -4.87 -3.83
CA MET A 499 13.09 -5.26 -4.72
C MET A 499 12.74 -4.20 -5.78
N TRP A 500 13.59 -3.22 -6.03
CA TRP A 500 13.34 -2.11 -6.96
C TRP A 500 12.90 -2.56 -8.35
N ALA A 501 13.51 -3.61 -8.88
CA ALA A 501 13.23 -4.10 -10.23
C ALA A 501 11.85 -4.75 -10.34
N MET A 502 11.42 -5.49 -9.32
CA MET A 502 10.06 -6.01 -9.24
C MET A 502 9.03 -4.90 -9.14
N ARG A 503 9.27 -3.91 -8.28
CA ARG A 503 8.39 -2.74 -8.16
C ARG A 503 8.29 -1.93 -9.45
N LEU A 504 9.42 -1.82 -10.17
CA LEU A 504 9.42 -1.22 -11.50
C LEU A 504 8.58 -2.03 -12.49
N ALA A 505 8.76 -3.35 -12.53
CA ALA A 505 7.99 -4.25 -13.39
C ALA A 505 6.49 -4.19 -13.08
N GLU A 506 6.08 -4.26 -11.82
CA GLU A 506 4.68 -4.08 -11.39
C GLU A 506 4.11 -2.73 -11.83
N THR A 507 4.89 -1.65 -11.66
CA THR A 507 4.46 -0.31 -12.08
C THR A 507 4.30 -0.22 -13.60
N ILE A 508 5.19 -0.84 -14.37
CA ILE A 508 5.09 -0.92 -15.83
C ILE A 508 3.83 -1.69 -16.22
N ILE A 509 3.61 -2.88 -15.68
CA ILE A 509 2.46 -3.74 -15.99
C ILE A 509 1.15 -2.98 -15.72
N ALA A 510 1.04 -2.36 -14.56
CA ALA A 510 -0.14 -1.64 -14.15
C ALA A 510 -0.48 -0.41 -15.04
N ASN A 511 0.55 0.23 -15.63
CA ASN A 511 0.35 1.50 -16.34
C ASN A 511 0.65 1.44 -17.85
N HIS A 512 1.09 0.29 -18.36
CA HIS A 512 1.43 0.12 -19.78
C HIS A 512 0.23 0.37 -20.70
N ARG A 513 -0.94 -0.17 -20.35
CA ARG A 513 -2.18 -0.01 -21.13
C ARG A 513 -2.70 1.43 -21.15
N GLU A 514 -2.41 2.21 -20.12
CA GLU A 514 -2.74 3.64 -20.06
C GLU A 514 -1.82 4.53 -20.92
N GLY A 515 -0.85 3.93 -21.59
CA GLY A 515 0.09 4.64 -22.45
C GLY A 515 1.34 5.15 -21.73
N SER A 516 1.59 4.76 -20.47
CA SER A 516 2.84 5.14 -19.79
C SER A 516 4.04 4.43 -20.42
N ARG A 517 5.11 5.19 -20.74
CA ARG A 517 6.28 4.71 -21.47
C ARG A 517 7.61 5.10 -20.83
N LEU A 518 7.64 6.12 -19.99
CA LEU A 518 8.81 6.58 -19.22
C LEU A 518 8.45 6.58 -17.73
N TYR A 519 9.31 5.99 -16.91
CA TYR A 519 9.13 5.80 -15.46
C TYR A 519 10.36 6.31 -14.73
N GLY A 520 10.20 7.21 -13.78
CA GLY A 520 11.31 7.78 -13.01
C GLY A 520 10.81 8.82 -12.02
N THR A 521 11.71 9.51 -11.35
CA THR A 521 11.34 10.66 -10.51
C THR A 521 10.82 11.77 -11.41
N LYS A 522 9.49 11.93 -11.41
CA LYS A 522 8.82 12.88 -12.31
C LYS A 522 8.96 14.31 -11.80
N MET A 523 9.39 15.19 -12.67
CA MET A 523 9.52 16.61 -12.41
C MET A 523 8.77 17.43 -13.45
N TYR A 524 8.41 18.64 -13.05
CA TYR A 524 7.79 19.63 -13.92
C TYR A 524 8.72 20.83 -14.04
N HIS A 525 8.92 21.33 -15.24
CA HIS A 525 9.73 22.51 -15.48
C HIS A 525 8.90 23.60 -16.14
N ASP A 526 8.92 24.79 -15.53
CA ASP A 526 8.37 25.99 -16.15
C ASP A 526 9.39 26.55 -17.14
N LEU A 527 9.03 26.55 -18.40
CA LEU A 527 9.91 26.96 -19.49
C LEU A 527 10.21 28.46 -19.51
N LYS A 528 9.36 29.30 -18.92
CA LYS A 528 9.63 30.73 -18.79
C LYS A 528 10.80 31.02 -17.86
N HIS A 529 10.98 30.23 -16.82
CA HIS A 529 12.03 30.41 -15.82
C HIS A 529 13.34 29.69 -16.16
N MET A 530 13.42 28.95 -17.28
CA MET A 530 14.69 28.37 -17.75
C MET A 530 15.75 29.43 -18.10
N SER A 531 15.34 30.67 -18.32
CA SER A 531 16.23 31.81 -18.57
C SER A 531 16.82 32.43 -17.29
N VAL A 532 16.26 32.14 -16.12
CA VAL A 532 16.67 32.77 -14.84
C VAL A 532 17.86 32.09 -14.20
N GLY A 533 18.20 30.85 -14.60
CA GLY A 533 19.37 30.10 -14.12
C GLY A 533 20.69 30.40 -14.87
N GLY A 534 20.83 31.55 -15.55
CA GLY A 534 22.03 32.01 -16.21
C GLY A 534 22.48 31.15 -17.41
N HIS A 535 22.51 31.72 -18.59
CA HIS A 535 23.25 31.28 -19.79
C HIS A 535 22.99 29.87 -20.33
N ARG A 536 21.81 29.67 -20.95
CA ARG A 536 21.63 28.54 -21.85
C ARG A 536 20.89 28.98 -23.12
N PRO A 537 21.59 29.70 -24.01
CA PRO A 537 21.01 30.12 -25.30
C PRO A 537 20.77 28.95 -26.27
N ASP A 538 21.27 27.77 -25.94
CA ASP A 538 21.38 26.59 -26.80
C ASP A 538 20.22 25.56 -26.65
N LEU A 539 19.15 25.90 -25.96
CA LEU A 539 17.95 25.05 -25.94
C LEU A 539 17.17 25.21 -27.24
N TRP A 540 17.77 24.75 -28.34
CA TRP A 540 17.24 24.80 -29.72
C TRP A 540 15.81 24.25 -29.84
N PHE A 541 15.45 23.28 -29.03
CA PHE A 541 14.13 22.64 -29.04
C PHE A 541 13.00 23.57 -28.59
N LYS A 542 13.26 24.68 -27.91
CA LYS A 542 12.23 25.66 -27.53
C LYS A 542 11.48 26.23 -28.73
N ASN A 543 12.13 26.28 -29.87
CA ASN A 543 11.57 26.80 -31.10
C ASN A 543 11.02 25.71 -32.04
N ALA A 544 11.15 24.43 -31.65
CA ALA A 544 10.63 23.34 -32.45
C ALA A 544 9.10 23.24 -32.34
N ASP A 545 8.42 22.98 -33.46
CA ASP A 545 6.96 22.87 -33.49
C ASP A 545 6.43 21.79 -32.56
N TRP A 546 7.12 20.67 -32.49
CA TRP A 546 6.78 19.58 -31.59
C TRP A 546 6.80 19.98 -30.09
N TYR A 547 7.62 20.93 -29.72
CA TYR A 547 7.72 21.41 -28.35
C TYR A 547 6.51 22.27 -27.97
N ARG A 548 6.00 23.07 -28.90
CA ARG A 548 4.73 23.79 -28.75
C ARG A 548 3.55 22.84 -28.66
N ASP A 549 3.53 21.77 -29.44
CA ASP A 549 2.48 20.75 -29.43
C ASP A 549 2.44 19.93 -28.14
N VAL A 550 3.57 19.66 -27.53
CA VAL A 550 3.63 18.95 -26.23
C VAL A 550 2.93 19.72 -25.12
N GLN A 551 3.04 21.04 -25.11
CA GLN A 551 2.35 21.90 -24.14
C GLN A 551 0.83 21.78 -24.22
N LEU A 552 0.28 21.53 -25.41
CA LEU A 552 -1.14 21.33 -25.62
C LEU A 552 -1.66 19.96 -25.15
N ARG A 553 -0.77 18.99 -24.93
CA ARG A 553 -1.10 17.60 -24.55
C ARG A 553 -1.00 17.32 -23.05
N LEU A 554 -0.56 18.27 -22.23
CA LEU A 554 -0.49 18.09 -20.80
C LEU A 554 -1.90 17.96 -20.20
N PRO A 555 -2.20 16.87 -19.47
CA PRO A 555 -3.59 16.53 -19.12
C PRO A 555 -4.20 17.40 -18.02
N ASN A 556 -3.44 18.32 -17.43
CA ASN A 556 -3.93 19.13 -16.31
C ASN A 556 -3.58 20.60 -16.45
N LYS A 557 -4.56 21.40 -16.84
CA LYS A 557 -4.43 22.86 -16.97
C LYS A 557 -4.00 23.57 -15.67
N GLN A 558 -4.19 22.95 -14.52
CA GLN A 558 -3.79 23.50 -13.21
C GLN A 558 -2.29 23.35 -12.92
N MET A 559 -1.61 22.46 -13.62
CA MET A 559 -0.15 22.28 -13.52
C MET A 559 0.62 23.08 -14.57
N LEU A 560 -0.07 23.72 -15.48
CA LEU A 560 0.52 24.70 -16.35
C LEU A 560 0.81 25.95 -15.49
N ALA A 561 2.03 26.49 -15.56
CA ALA A 561 2.25 27.85 -15.10
C ALA A 561 1.19 28.76 -15.70
N ALA A 562 0.85 29.87 -15.05
CA ALA A 562 -0.26 30.77 -15.43
C ALA A 562 -0.30 31.19 -16.93
N ASN A 563 0.63 30.74 -17.72
CA ASN A 563 0.83 31.01 -19.14
C ASN A 563 1.05 29.75 -20.03
N GLY A 564 0.76 28.56 -19.53
CA GLY A 564 0.77 27.34 -20.34
C GLY A 564 2.13 26.76 -20.73
N SER A 565 3.21 27.01 -19.97
CA SER A 565 4.59 26.72 -20.36
C SER A 565 5.31 25.63 -19.53
N CYS A 566 4.60 24.70 -18.90
CA CYS A 566 5.22 23.58 -18.16
C CYS A 566 5.36 22.31 -19.00
N ILE A 567 6.48 21.60 -18.81
CA ILE A 567 6.70 20.25 -19.34
C ILE A 567 7.09 19.29 -18.23
N ASP A 568 6.57 18.06 -18.27
CA ASP A 568 6.99 17.00 -17.37
C ASP A 568 8.09 16.12 -17.98
N PHE A 569 8.97 15.60 -17.12
CA PHE A 569 10.08 14.74 -17.51
C PHE A 569 10.53 13.88 -16.33
N ALA A 570 11.31 12.82 -16.59
CA ALA A 570 11.98 12.05 -15.56
C ALA A 570 13.39 12.62 -15.32
N VAL A 571 13.78 12.73 -14.04
CA VAL A 571 15.11 13.25 -13.67
C VAL A 571 16.22 12.29 -14.14
N GLY A 572 17.28 12.83 -14.71
CA GLY A 572 18.27 12.13 -15.50
C GLY A 572 19.16 11.11 -14.79
N TYR A 573 19.08 10.96 -13.47
CA TYR A 573 19.95 10.02 -12.77
C TYR A 573 19.45 8.56 -12.77
N PHE A 574 18.12 8.38 -12.86
CA PHE A 574 17.49 7.06 -12.89
C PHE A 574 16.11 7.11 -13.56
N TRP A 575 15.87 6.27 -14.54
CA TRP A 575 14.58 6.08 -15.18
C TRP A 575 14.52 4.80 -16.02
N ALA A 576 13.31 4.33 -16.33
CA ALA A 576 13.06 3.25 -17.27
C ALA A 576 12.24 3.74 -18.45
N LEU A 577 12.57 3.30 -19.65
CA LEU A 577 11.95 3.72 -20.91
C LEU A 577 11.54 2.50 -21.75
N SER A 578 10.35 2.57 -22.35
CA SER A 578 9.93 1.60 -23.35
C SER A 578 10.89 1.60 -24.55
N THR A 579 11.43 0.44 -24.89
CA THR A 579 12.35 0.27 -26.03
C THR A 579 11.66 0.58 -27.35
N GLU A 580 10.38 0.26 -27.51
CA GLU A 580 9.57 0.65 -28.66
C GLU A 580 9.49 2.18 -28.78
N THR A 581 9.18 2.87 -27.70
CA THR A 581 9.10 4.35 -27.68
C THR A 581 10.47 4.96 -27.96
N MET A 582 11.55 4.41 -27.40
CA MET A 582 12.91 4.86 -27.66
C MET A 582 13.22 4.83 -29.16
N ARG A 583 12.90 3.70 -29.85
CA ARG A 583 13.14 3.56 -31.30
C ARG A 583 12.25 4.49 -32.12
N ARG A 584 10.95 4.55 -31.81
CA ARG A 584 9.97 5.34 -32.56
C ARG A 584 10.21 6.83 -32.48
N ALA A 585 10.63 7.34 -31.32
CA ALA A 585 10.97 8.74 -31.10
C ALA A 585 12.47 9.03 -31.32
N ASN A 586 13.27 8.05 -31.70
CA ASN A 586 14.70 8.18 -31.93
C ASN A 586 15.46 8.79 -30.73
N ILE A 587 15.17 8.31 -29.51
CA ILE A 587 15.71 8.83 -28.24
C ILE A 587 17.10 8.25 -27.98
N PRO A 588 18.06 9.07 -27.48
CA PRO A 588 18.02 10.52 -27.40
C PRO A 588 18.24 11.19 -28.77
N ASP A 589 17.71 12.41 -28.94
CA ASP A 589 17.91 13.18 -30.18
C ASP A 589 19.39 13.37 -30.49
N ILE A 590 19.80 13.22 -31.75
CA ILE A 590 21.20 13.31 -32.19
C ILE A 590 21.85 14.67 -31.88
N ARG A 591 21.06 15.73 -31.72
CA ARG A 591 21.53 17.08 -31.42
C ARG A 591 21.83 17.32 -29.95
N LEU A 592 21.45 16.38 -29.06
CA LEU A 592 21.70 16.50 -27.62
C LEU A 592 23.16 16.22 -27.28
N ASN A 593 23.74 17.09 -26.50
CA ASN A 593 25.09 16.94 -25.96
C ASN A 593 25.08 16.63 -24.47
N HIS A 594 24.82 17.63 -23.62
CA HIS A 594 24.89 17.46 -22.17
C HIS A 594 23.70 18.09 -21.43
N ASN A 595 23.29 19.28 -21.76
CA ASN A 595 22.28 20.04 -21.03
C ASN A 595 20.88 19.91 -21.64
N GLY A 596 19.85 19.87 -20.78
CA GLY A 596 18.44 19.87 -21.21
C GLY A 596 17.91 18.52 -21.75
N GLY A 597 18.73 17.46 -21.72
CA GLY A 597 18.36 16.19 -22.33
C GLY A 597 17.23 15.46 -21.61
N ASP A 598 17.13 15.56 -20.30
CA ASP A 598 16.04 14.94 -19.53
C ASP A 598 14.68 15.50 -19.98
N ILE A 599 14.62 16.83 -20.14
CA ILE A 599 13.42 17.54 -20.63
C ILE A 599 13.12 17.13 -22.08
N THR A 600 14.14 17.02 -22.90
CA THR A 600 13.99 16.63 -24.32
C THR A 600 13.52 15.18 -24.44
N ILE A 601 14.04 14.26 -23.62
CA ILE A 601 13.56 12.85 -23.56
C ILE A 601 12.09 12.83 -23.16
N GLY A 602 11.70 13.59 -22.13
CA GLY A 602 10.30 13.72 -21.73
C GLY A 602 9.42 14.20 -22.88
N ALA A 603 9.84 15.23 -23.59
CA ALA A 603 9.14 15.77 -24.76
C ALA A 603 9.04 14.75 -25.89
N GLN A 604 10.11 14.02 -26.21
CA GLN A 604 10.11 12.98 -27.24
C GLN A 604 9.17 11.82 -26.89
N VAL A 605 9.08 11.44 -25.62
CA VAL A 605 8.11 10.43 -25.15
C VAL A 605 6.67 10.89 -25.39
N HIS A 606 6.36 12.15 -25.08
CA HIS A 606 5.03 12.72 -25.34
C HIS A 606 4.71 12.79 -26.82
N GLN A 607 5.66 13.17 -27.66
CA GLN A 607 5.49 13.18 -29.13
C GLN A 607 5.21 11.79 -29.69
N ALA A 608 5.84 10.76 -29.12
CA ALA A 608 5.54 9.38 -29.46
C ALA A 608 4.18 8.90 -28.92
N GLY A 609 3.36 9.76 -28.32
CA GLY A 609 2.08 9.42 -27.71
C GLY A 609 2.20 8.70 -26.36
N GLY A 610 3.40 8.67 -25.77
CA GLY A 610 3.66 8.11 -24.46
C GLY A 610 3.37 9.08 -23.32
N LYS A 611 3.15 8.54 -22.13
CA LYS A 611 3.02 9.29 -20.87
C LYS A 611 4.21 9.02 -19.95
N ILE A 612 4.45 9.93 -19.03
CA ILE A 612 5.48 9.79 -18.00
C ILE A 612 4.81 9.45 -16.69
N LYS A 613 5.23 8.35 -16.06
CA LYS A 613 4.72 7.86 -14.79
C LYS A 613 5.74 8.09 -13.69
N GLU A 614 5.28 8.61 -12.56
CA GLU A 614 6.10 8.70 -11.36
C GLU A 614 6.54 7.31 -10.89
N PHE A 615 7.85 7.16 -10.70
CA PHE A 615 8.49 6.01 -10.05
C PHE A 615 9.71 6.52 -9.28
N ASN A 616 9.98 6.02 -8.09
CA ASN A 616 11.07 6.47 -7.21
C ASN A 616 10.80 7.80 -6.46
N THR A 617 9.52 8.07 -6.13
CA THR A 617 9.15 9.20 -5.27
C THR A 617 9.90 9.13 -3.94
N GLY A 618 10.42 10.28 -3.48
CA GLY A 618 11.19 10.32 -2.24
C GLY A 618 12.50 9.53 -2.25
N LYS A 619 13.02 9.15 -3.42
CA LYS A 619 14.28 8.42 -3.62
C LYS A 619 14.34 7.05 -2.95
N GLN A 620 13.24 6.39 -2.90
CA GLN A 620 12.99 5.18 -2.10
C GLN A 620 13.58 3.90 -2.68
N TYR A 621 13.75 3.83 -4.01
CA TYR A 621 14.31 2.67 -4.70
C TYR A 621 15.75 2.92 -5.13
N VAL A 622 16.00 4.12 -5.65
CA VAL A 622 17.30 4.57 -6.14
C VAL A 622 17.58 5.96 -5.59
N TRP A 623 18.69 6.10 -4.93
CA TRP A 623 19.16 7.34 -4.32
C TRP A 623 20.35 7.91 -5.07
N CYS A 624 20.45 9.24 -5.17
CA CYS A 624 21.56 9.96 -5.76
C CYS A 624 22.18 10.89 -4.72
N PRO A 625 23.22 10.45 -3.99
CA PRO A 625 23.82 11.19 -2.87
C PRO A 625 24.43 12.53 -3.26
N THR A 626 24.92 12.67 -4.48
CA THR A 626 25.56 13.92 -4.94
C THR A 626 24.58 15.07 -5.10
N LYS A 627 23.30 14.78 -5.37
CA LYS A 627 22.25 15.81 -5.48
C LYS A 627 21.79 16.39 -4.13
N GLU A 628 22.02 15.70 -3.03
CA GLU A 628 21.69 16.20 -1.68
C GLU A 628 22.71 17.21 -1.16
N LYS A 629 23.96 17.11 -1.59
CA LYS A 629 25.05 18.01 -1.18
C LYS A 629 25.19 19.26 -2.05
N GLY A 630 24.09 19.75 -2.64
CA GLY A 630 24.11 20.97 -3.45
C GLY A 630 24.36 20.77 -4.95
N GLY A 631 24.23 19.55 -5.44
CA GLY A 631 24.05 19.27 -6.87
C GLY A 631 25.26 19.42 -7.77
N ARG A 632 26.45 19.56 -7.21
CA ARG A 632 27.68 19.52 -7.99
C ARG A 632 28.58 18.42 -7.45
N ARG A 633 28.93 17.43 -8.31
CA ARG A 633 30.14 16.64 -8.10
C ARG A 633 31.24 17.68 -7.85
N GLY A 634 31.94 17.57 -6.72
CA GLY A 634 33.07 18.47 -6.46
C GLY A 634 34.00 18.43 -7.68
N TYR A 635 34.02 19.47 -8.45
CA TYR A 635 35.02 19.61 -9.48
C TYR A 635 36.35 19.65 -8.75
N SER A 636 37.16 18.61 -8.87
CA SER A 636 38.56 18.75 -8.50
C SER A 636 39.12 19.82 -9.43
N GLU A 637 39.83 20.79 -8.88
CA GLU A 637 40.44 21.89 -9.62
C GLU A 637 41.47 21.42 -10.67
N THR A 638 41.68 20.12 -10.78
CA THR A 638 42.63 19.45 -11.71
C THR A 638 42.03 19.03 -13.04
N PHE A 639 40.72 19.17 -13.27
CA PHE A 639 40.15 18.91 -14.61
C PHE A 639 40.25 20.14 -15.50
N PRO A 640 40.86 20.03 -16.70
CA PRO A 640 41.15 21.16 -17.60
C PRO A 640 39.93 21.83 -18.22
N TRP A 641 38.72 21.47 -17.84
CA TRP A 641 37.48 22.03 -18.37
C TRP A 641 36.87 22.99 -17.37
N GLY A 642 37.53 24.15 -17.29
CA GLY A 642 37.01 25.31 -16.60
C GLY A 642 35.60 25.64 -17.03
N ARG A 643 34.86 26.17 -16.06
CA ARG A 643 33.54 26.77 -16.14
C ARG A 643 33.10 27.17 -17.55
N THR A 644 32.18 26.41 -18.15
CA THR A 644 31.20 26.93 -19.10
C THR A 644 29.86 26.26 -18.86
#